data_5fb3d815b843e5415a3001c14c950196
#
_entry.id   5fb3d815b843e5415a3001c14c950196
#
_cell.length_a   1.000
_cell.length_b   1.000
_cell.length_c   1.000
_cell.angle_alpha   90.00
_cell.angle_beta   90.00
_cell.angle_gamma   90.00
#
_symmetry.space_group_name_H-M   'P 1'
#
loop_
_entity.id
_entity.type
_entity.pdbx_description
1 polymer ?
#
loop_
_entity_poly.entity_id
_entity_poly.type
_entity_poly.pdbx_seq_one_letter_code
_entity_poly.pdbx_strand_id
1 'polypeptide(L)'
;MDARKGNIYEILNGNKQFLIPVYQRFYSWDIDQCKRLWNDIVEMQRKGKVGHFVGSIVNIAEQAMPTGVQKYMIIDGQQRMTTLTLLLLALRDYAIKNPNDTTINARRIDNMLLKNEYESGDERYKLLLTETDRDILISLVEEKPIAEGTRSRLIENYNFFAGKLADKEIQPAEVYESIGKLQIVNITLDRAVDDAQAIFESLNSTGKELSESDLIRNYVLMGLEPSEQTYVYEHLWRPMEQLFIYETQGTVMDAFFRHYLTMKLSRIPKQGRVYEEFKLYHLNCEFGTIRELCQDLLEYAKYYTNIVFKRNTDTDLKKLYEDIIDLRMEVSYPFLLKIHHDCVEGLITSDELKTILKLCISYVLRRAICEIPTNSMNKTFATLKNYIRLDDYLNSIKAFFVMQDTYKEFPDDDKFEGAFVSRDIYNMRARNYILSRLENFENKAPIIIENYTIEHIMPQNKNLSLEWQADLGTEWQEVQKKYLHTIGNLTLTAYNSEMSDRPFLEKMDMPGGFKESALRLNKYVVLQNKWNEKHIQERANELAKKAESIWPYPTLTVAELAPYQVEDKTVQKYSLETYDVNAFTRILFESLDKRIMNLSPAVKKEYKKLYVAYKLDTNFVDIVFQKQRLRISINMKFSEINDPNGICKDITGLGRWGNGDVELFMEHQDELDQIMEIVKQSFDAQAE
;
A
#
# COMPACT_ATOMS: atom_id res chain seq x y z
N MET A 1 31.91 15.72 14.46
CA MET A 1 30.71 16.57 14.32
C MET A 1 30.95 17.94 14.94
N ASP A 2 30.72 19.04 14.20
CA ASP A 2 30.80 20.44 14.66
C ASP A 2 29.42 21.09 14.49
N ALA A 3 28.83 21.59 15.58
CA ALA A 3 27.50 22.19 15.58
C ALA A 3 27.60 23.66 16.00
N ARG A 4 27.23 24.59 15.13
CA ARG A 4 27.31 26.05 15.35
C ARG A 4 25.96 26.69 15.11
N LYS A 5 25.57 27.59 16.03
CA LYS A 5 24.45 28.48 15.84
C LYS A 5 24.88 29.61 14.92
N GLY A 6 24.10 29.90 13.89
CA GLY A 6 24.33 31.00 12.95
C GLY A 6 23.02 31.43 12.29
N ASN A 7 23.13 32.26 11.28
CA ASN A 7 22.02 32.63 10.40
C ASN A 7 22.39 32.33 8.95
N ILE A 8 21.42 32.42 8.04
CA ILE A 8 21.63 32.06 6.63
C ILE A 8 22.71 32.90 5.95
N TYR A 9 22.89 34.16 6.35
CA TYR A 9 23.94 35.02 5.79
C TYR A 9 25.33 34.52 6.15
N GLU A 10 25.55 34.09 7.39
CA GLU A 10 26.82 33.51 7.85
C GLU A 10 27.11 32.16 7.18
N ILE A 11 26.06 31.38 6.99
CA ILE A 11 26.18 30.04 6.34
C ILE A 11 26.61 30.21 4.89
N LEU A 12 25.96 31.10 4.12
CA LEU A 12 26.20 31.27 2.67
C LEU A 12 27.44 32.16 2.38
N ASN A 13 27.87 33.01 3.31
CA ASN A 13 28.98 33.91 3.09
C ASN A 13 30.33 33.19 2.91
N GLY A 14 31.22 33.77 2.10
CA GLY A 14 32.52 33.19 1.76
C GLY A 14 32.48 32.31 0.53
N ASN A 15 33.62 31.76 0.11
CA ASN A 15 33.74 30.93 -1.09
C ASN A 15 33.25 29.50 -0.80
N LYS A 16 31.96 29.33 -0.77
CA LYS A 16 31.24 28.07 -0.39
C LYS A 16 30.22 27.69 -1.42
N GLN A 17 29.98 26.37 -1.52
CA GLN A 17 28.91 25.81 -2.31
C GLN A 17 28.22 24.70 -1.51
N PHE A 18 26.87 24.72 -1.50
CA PHE A 18 26.02 23.70 -0.91
C PHE A 18 25.41 22.85 -2.02
N LEU A 19 25.67 21.54 -1.95
CA LEU A 19 25.22 20.57 -2.94
C LEU A 19 24.08 19.76 -2.35
N ILE A 20 22.99 19.67 -3.07
CA ILE A 20 21.94 18.70 -2.75
C ILE A 20 22.28 17.40 -3.47
N PRO A 21 22.56 16.30 -2.73
CA PRO A 21 22.90 15.02 -3.35
C PRO A 21 21.75 14.41 -4.14
N VAL A 22 22.06 13.58 -5.11
CA VAL A 22 21.08 12.90 -5.97
C VAL A 22 20.11 11.98 -5.22
N TYR A 23 20.46 11.51 -4.03
CA TYR A 23 19.59 10.71 -3.20
C TYR A 23 18.58 11.52 -2.39
N GLN A 24 18.70 12.84 -2.34
CA GLN A 24 17.70 13.70 -1.70
C GLN A 24 16.50 13.90 -2.62
N ARG A 25 15.31 14.04 -2.01
CA ARG A 25 14.08 14.31 -2.78
C ARG A 25 14.14 15.68 -3.43
N PHE A 26 13.39 15.84 -4.53
CA PHE A 26 13.17 17.15 -5.15
C PHE A 26 12.57 18.16 -4.16
N TYR A 27 12.65 19.44 -4.52
CA TYR A 27 12.05 20.48 -3.71
C TYR A 27 10.52 20.27 -3.60
N SER A 28 10.04 20.03 -2.40
CA SER A 28 8.70 19.55 -2.12
C SER A 28 7.84 20.45 -1.23
N TRP A 29 8.40 21.52 -0.66
CA TRP A 29 7.64 22.50 0.10
C TRP A 29 6.68 23.23 -0.83
N ASP A 30 5.44 23.41 -0.35
CA ASP A 30 4.40 24.15 -1.05
C ASP A 30 4.22 25.55 -0.42
N ILE A 31 3.24 26.28 -0.92
CA ILE A 31 2.93 27.64 -0.48
C ILE A 31 2.63 27.70 1.03
N ASP A 32 2.11 26.65 1.65
CA ASP A 32 1.75 26.70 3.07
C ASP A 32 3.00 26.72 3.98
N GLN A 33 4.07 26.00 3.63
CA GLN A 33 5.33 26.13 4.34
C GLN A 33 5.96 27.52 4.12
N CYS A 34 5.88 28.05 2.90
CA CYS A 34 6.34 29.39 2.60
C CYS A 34 5.53 30.47 3.36
N LYS A 35 4.23 30.32 3.49
CA LYS A 35 3.36 31.19 4.32
C LYS A 35 3.77 31.15 5.78
N ARG A 36 4.09 29.96 6.32
CA ARG A 36 4.56 29.86 7.72
C ARG A 36 5.84 30.65 7.91
N LEU A 37 6.86 30.44 7.07
CA LEU A 37 8.10 31.19 7.13
C LEU A 37 7.87 32.71 7.01
N TRP A 38 7.01 33.13 6.07
CA TRP A 38 6.66 34.55 5.91
C TRP A 38 5.99 35.13 7.16
N ASN A 39 5.03 34.42 7.73
CA ASN A 39 4.33 34.83 8.95
C ASN A 39 5.30 34.93 10.15
N ASP A 40 6.25 34.00 10.26
CA ASP A 40 7.29 34.05 11.29
C ASP A 40 8.16 35.31 11.16
N ILE A 41 8.53 35.68 9.92
CA ILE A 41 9.27 36.92 9.61
C ILE A 41 8.44 38.16 9.98
N VAL A 42 7.16 38.22 9.57
CA VAL A 42 6.26 39.33 9.87
C VAL A 42 6.04 39.46 11.39
N GLU A 43 5.80 38.35 12.08
CA GLU A 43 5.58 38.34 13.53
C GLU A 43 6.84 38.78 14.29
N MET A 44 8.00 38.31 13.85
CA MET A 44 9.28 38.67 14.45
C MET A 44 9.52 40.17 14.36
N GLN A 45 9.25 40.80 13.22
CA GLN A 45 9.39 42.22 13.01
C GLN A 45 8.37 43.01 13.85
N ARG A 46 7.09 42.63 13.82
CA ARG A 46 6.01 43.30 14.57
C ARG A 46 6.22 43.25 16.10
N LYS A 47 6.74 42.12 16.59
CA LYS A 47 6.99 41.93 18.05
C LYS A 47 8.40 42.32 18.50
N GLY A 48 9.25 42.80 17.61
CA GLY A 48 10.63 43.19 17.94
C GLY A 48 11.49 42.02 18.47
N LYS A 49 11.22 40.78 18.06
CA LYS A 49 11.95 39.59 18.52
C LYS A 49 13.43 39.65 18.03
N VAL A 50 14.35 39.29 18.90
CA VAL A 50 15.80 39.30 18.59
C VAL A 50 16.22 38.14 17.70
N GLY A 51 15.39 37.05 17.62
CA GLY A 51 15.65 35.90 16.77
C GLY A 51 14.51 34.90 16.79
N HIS A 52 14.45 34.08 15.74
CA HIS A 52 13.50 32.98 15.58
C HIS A 52 14.25 31.75 15.08
N PHE A 53 14.06 30.59 15.74
CA PHE A 53 14.71 29.35 15.36
C PHE A 53 13.92 28.67 14.24
N VAL A 54 14.58 28.40 13.11
CA VAL A 54 13.98 27.80 11.93
C VAL A 54 14.42 26.36 11.67
N GLY A 55 15.23 25.79 12.55
CA GLY A 55 15.69 24.40 12.47
C GLY A 55 17.19 24.25 12.24
N SER A 56 17.62 23.03 11.88
CA SER A 56 19.02 22.68 11.60
C SER A 56 19.28 22.52 10.10
N ILE A 57 20.52 22.70 9.70
CA ILE A 57 21.07 22.28 8.41
C ILE A 57 22.24 21.36 8.75
N VAL A 58 22.18 20.12 8.22
CA VAL A 58 23.23 19.12 8.42
C VAL A 58 23.92 18.87 7.10
N ASN A 59 25.23 18.93 7.13
CA ASN A 59 26.06 18.79 5.95
C ASN A 59 27.36 18.03 6.23
N ILE A 60 27.96 17.50 5.17
CA ILE A 60 29.31 16.92 5.16
C ILE A 60 30.20 17.87 4.36
N ALA A 61 31.31 18.31 4.96
CA ALA A 61 32.31 19.04 4.20
C ALA A 61 33.09 18.08 3.30
N GLU A 62 33.20 18.41 2.00
CA GLU A 62 34.15 17.74 1.13
C GLU A 62 35.59 18.23 1.39
N GLN A 63 36.56 17.41 1.00
CA GLN A 63 37.97 17.84 1.18
C GLN A 63 38.21 19.15 0.46
N ALA A 64 38.63 20.14 1.22
CA ALA A 64 38.94 21.49 0.70
C ALA A 64 40.17 21.45 -0.18
N MET A 65 40.07 22.00 -1.40
CA MET A 65 41.24 22.37 -2.16
C MET A 65 41.76 23.74 -1.62
N PRO A 66 43.05 23.96 -1.46
CA PRO A 66 43.59 25.14 -0.87
C PRO A 66 43.16 26.48 -1.52
N THR A 67 42.75 26.44 -2.78
CA THR A 67 42.37 27.62 -3.59
C THR A 67 40.99 27.51 -4.25
N GLY A 68 40.17 26.55 -3.87
CA GLY A 68 38.89 26.29 -4.50
C GLY A 68 37.69 26.72 -3.66
N VAL A 69 36.49 26.41 -4.16
CA VAL A 69 35.23 26.55 -3.46
C VAL A 69 35.09 25.43 -2.44
N GLN A 70 34.82 25.76 -1.18
CA GLN A 70 34.54 24.77 -0.16
C GLN A 70 33.13 24.20 -0.41
N LYS A 71 33.05 22.90 -0.72
CA LYS A 71 31.81 22.22 -0.99
C LYS A 71 31.26 21.55 0.27
N TYR A 72 29.93 21.63 0.44
CA TYR A 72 29.17 21.03 1.53
C TYR A 72 28.03 20.20 0.95
N MET A 73 28.03 18.94 1.21
CA MET A 73 26.93 18.04 0.81
C MET A 73 25.83 18.09 1.87
N ILE A 74 24.63 18.52 1.52
CA ILE A 74 23.50 18.63 2.46
C ILE A 74 22.92 17.24 2.76
N ILE A 75 22.86 16.90 4.05
CA ILE A 75 22.26 15.66 4.56
C ILE A 75 20.82 15.92 5.05
N ASP A 76 20.59 17.04 5.74
CA ASP A 76 19.25 17.50 6.15
C ASP A 76 19.15 19.01 6.06
N GLY A 77 17.91 19.50 5.90
CA GLY A 77 17.62 20.94 5.81
C GLY A 77 17.61 21.48 4.39
N GLN A 78 17.64 20.65 3.35
CA GLN A 78 17.63 21.07 1.94
C GLN A 78 16.40 21.94 1.60
N GLN A 79 15.20 21.58 2.08
CA GLN A 79 13.97 22.32 1.82
C GLN A 79 14.06 23.76 2.39
N ARG A 80 14.59 23.89 3.62
CA ARG A 80 14.84 25.19 4.27
C ARG A 80 15.84 26.03 3.50
N MET A 81 16.99 25.44 3.15
CA MET A 81 18.04 26.11 2.39
C MET A 81 17.49 26.63 1.06
N THR A 82 16.77 25.78 0.32
CA THR A 82 16.17 26.15 -0.97
C THR A 82 15.14 27.28 -0.79
N THR A 83 14.23 27.16 0.19
CA THR A 83 13.20 28.19 0.43
C THR A 83 13.80 29.54 0.82
N LEU A 84 14.81 29.55 1.68
CA LEU A 84 15.53 30.79 2.03
C LEU A 84 16.26 31.38 0.82
N THR A 85 16.82 30.53 -0.05
CA THR A 85 17.46 30.99 -1.30
C THR A 85 16.41 31.61 -2.24
N LEU A 86 15.20 31.04 -2.37
CA LEU A 86 14.11 31.63 -3.18
C LEU A 86 13.65 32.98 -2.62
N LEU A 87 13.56 33.14 -1.30
CA LEU A 87 13.23 34.42 -0.68
C LEU A 87 14.34 35.47 -0.93
N LEU A 88 15.63 35.09 -0.85
CA LEU A 88 16.76 35.97 -1.18
C LEU A 88 16.77 36.37 -2.65
N LEU A 89 16.40 35.45 -3.57
CA LEU A 89 16.21 35.75 -4.99
C LEU A 89 15.10 36.77 -5.20
N ALA A 90 13.96 36.60 -4.54
CA ALA A 90 12.84 37.55 -4.65
C ALA A 90 13.21 38.94 -4.13
N LEU A 91 14.02 39.03 -3.03
CA LEU A 91 14.55 40.30 -2.50
C LEU A 91 15.54 40.95 -3.47
N ARG A 92 16.45 40.19 -4.07
CA ARG A 92 17.38 40.68 -5.09
C ARG A 92 16.60 41.27 -6.25
N ASP A 93 15.64 40.56 -6.79
CA ASP A 93 14.86 41.01 -7.95
C ASP A 93 13.95 42.20 -7.63
N TYR A 94 13.45 42.29 -6.38
CA TYR A 94 12.76 43.48 -5.90
C TYR A 94 13.69 44.69 -5.95
N ALA A 95 14.95 44.57 -5.43
CA ALA A 95 15.93 45.67 -5.43
C ALA A 95 16.33 46.08 -6.85
N ILE A 96 16.46 45.15 -7.80
CA ILE A 96 16.73 45.46 -9.22
C ILE A 96 15.57 46.26 -9.83
N LYS A 97 14.33 45.88 -9.56
CA LYS A 97 13.10 46.53 -10.08
C LYS A 97 12.84 47.91 -9.42
N ASN A 98 13.40 48.13 -8.25
CA ASN A 98 13.22 49.38 -7.47
C ASN A 98 14.57 50.09 -7.18
N PRO A 99 15.31 50.58 -8.18
CA PRO A 99 16.66 51.11 -8.01
C PRO A 99 16.74 52.34 -7.13
N ASN A 100 15.63 53.04 -6.88
CA ASN A 100 15.52 54.17 -6.00
C ASN A 100 15.45 53.78 -4.51
N ASP A 101 15.18 52.53 -4.20
CA ASP A 101 15.22 51.99 -2.85
C ASP A 101 16.63 51.49 -2.53
N THR A 102 17.41 52.34 -1.93
CA THR A 102 18.82 52.03 -1.57
C THR A 102 18.96 51.21 -0.30
N THR A 103 17.89 50.83 0.34
CA THR A 103 17.90 50.08 1.61
C THR A 103 18.32 48.61 1.42
N ILE A 104 18.12 48.07 0.20
CA ILE A 104 18.55 46.72 -0.19
C ILE A 104 19.53 46.83 -1.36
N ASN A 105 20.67 46.16 -1.22
CA ASN A 105 21.69 46.14 -2.28
C ASN A 105 21.63 44.79 -3.04
N ALA A 106 21.05 44.79 -4.25
CA ALA A 106 20.93 43.63 -5.08
C ALA A 106 22.25 42.92 -5.37
N ARG A 107 23.31 43.73 -5.69
CA ARG A 107 24.65 43.19 -5.99
C ARG A 107 25.26 42.48 -4.77
N ARG A 108 24.99 42.99 -3.56
CA ARG A 108 25.46 42.36 -2.33
C ARG A 108 24.78 41.00 -2.11
N ILE A 109 23.44 40.90 -2.35
CA ILE A 109 22.73 39.63 -2.24
C ILE A 109 23.28 38.64 -3.29
N ASP A 110 23.44 39.08 -4.53
CA ASP A 110 23.91 38.23 -5.63
C ASP A 110 25.30 37.66 -5.32
N ASN A 111 26.29 38.53 -5.03
CA ASN A 111 27.68 38.12 -4.87
C ASN A 111 28.04 37.46 -3.53
N MET A 112 27.27 37.70 -2.48
CA MET A 112 27.56 37.11 -1.17
C MET A 112 26.71 35.87 -0.84
N LEU A 113 25.46 35.84 -1.34
CA LEU A 113 24.45 34.90 -0.89
C LEU A 113 23.93 33.96 -1.97
N LEU A 114 24.03 34.34 -3.27
CA LEU A 114 23.53 33.53 -4.38
C LEU A 114 24.64 32.97 -5.27
N LYS A 115 25.72 33.75 -5.46
CA LYS A 115 26.84 33.42 -6.35
C LYS A 115 28.19 33.48 -5.65
N ASN A 116 29.17 32.76 -6.17
CA ASN A 116 30.59 32.97 -5.93
C ASN A 116 31.12 33.86 -7.07
N GLU A 117 31.40 35.11 -6.80
CA GLU A 117 31.61 36.17 -7.80
C GLU A 117 32.74 35.84 -8.82
N TYR A 118 33.77 35.14 -8.36
CA TYR A 118 34.97 34.87 -9.16
C TYR A 118 35.00 33.48 -9.79
N GLU A 119 33.94 32.68 -9.58
CA GLU A 119 33.88 31.30 -10.07
C GLU A 119 33.01 31.20 -11.34
N SER A 120 33.17 30.09 -12.08
CA SER A 120 32.47 29.81 -13.31
C SER A 120 31.84 28.39 -13.28
N GLY A 121 30.95 28.12 -14.23
CA GLY A 121 30.24 26.83 -14.28
C GLY A 121 29.42 26.60 -13.00
N ASP A 122 29.38 25.37 -12.52
CA ASP A 122 28.60 24.99 -11.35
C ASP A 122 29.08 25.64 -10.05
N GLU A 123 30.39 25.86 -9.92
CA GLU A 123 31.00 26.47 -8.70
C GLU A 123 30.59 27.91 -8.48
N ARG A 124 30.02 28.54 -9.51
CA ARG A 124 29.46 29.90 -9.44
C ARG A 124 28.27 29.98 -8.46
N TYR A 125 27.49 28.91 -8.26
CA TYR A 125 26.25 28.96 -7.49
C TYR A 125 26.48 28.52 -6.05
N LYS A 126 25.95 29.29 -5.08
CA LYS A 126 26.02 28.96 -3.64
C LYS A 126 25.22 27.71 -3.28
N LEU A 127 24.09 27.49 -3.95
CA LEU A 127 23.23 26.31 -3.81
C LEU A 127 23.07 25.65 -5.18
N LEU A 128 23.40 24.38 -5.25
CA LEU A 128 23.20 23.56 -6.44
C LEU A 128 22.23 22.44 -6.11
N LEU A 129 21.08 22.46 -6.77
CA LEU A 129 20.06 21.42 -6.68
C LEU A 129 20.36 20.28 -7.68
N THR A 130 19.52 19.26 -7.70
CA THR A 130 19.64 18.14 -8.62
C THR A 130 18.68 18.30 -9.82
N GLU A 131 19.11 17.81 -10.98
CA GLU A 131 18.30 17.65 -12.19
C GLU A 131 17.46 18.87 -12.60
N THR A 132 16.13 18.66 -12.79
CA THR A 132 15.20 19.69 -13.27
C THR A 132 15.13 20.89 -12.32
N ASP A 133 15.20 20.66 -11.00
CA ASP A 133 15.22 21.73 -9.99
C ASP A 133 16.48 22.59 -10.11
N ARG A 134 17.62 21.98 -10.48
CA ARG A 134 18.87 22.67 -10.76
C ARG A 134 18.71 23.69 -11.89
N ASP A 135 18.20 23.25 -13.03
CA ASP A 135 18.08 24.11 -14.22
C ASP A 135 17.11 25.26 -13.98
N ILE A 136 16.03 25.02 -13.25
CA ILE A 136 15.06 26.04 -12.85
C ILE A 136 15.70 27.04 -11.87
N LEU A 137 16.39 26.58 -10.84
CA LEU A 137 17.05 27.49 -9.88
C LEU A 137 18.11 28.32 -10.56
N ILE A 138 18.96 27.71 -11.41
CA ILE A 138 19.97 28.45 -12.21
C ILE A 138 19.31 29.49 -13.11
N SER A 139 18.19 29.16 -13.74
CA SER A 139 17.46 30.11 -14.59
C SER A 139 16.94 31.30 -13.77
N LEU A 140 16.42 31.07 -12.55
CA LEU A 140 16.01 32.14 -11.64
C LEU A 140 17.21 32.99 -11.18
N VAL A 141 18.35 32.36 -10.85
CA VAL A 141 19.55 33.06 -10.43
C VAL A 141 20.14 33.92 -11.54
N GLU A 142 20.14 33.41 -12.77
CA GLU A 142 20.71 34.11 -13.95
C GLU A 142 19.68 34.96 -14.73
N GLU A 143 18.45 35.13 -14.18
CA GLU A 143 17.35 35.88 -14.82
C GLU A 143 17.04 35.41 -16.25
N LYS A 144 17.25 34.11 -16.51
CA LYS A 144 16.95 33.50 -17.80
C LYS A 144 15.46 33.15 -17.94
N PRO A 145 14.89 33.22 -19.15
CA PRO A 145 13.52 32.83 -19.37
C PRO A 145 13.33 31.34 -19.09
N ILE A 146 12.26 31.01 -18.37
CA ILE A 146 11.81 29.64 -18.14
C ILE A 146 10.70 29.36 -19.14
N ALA A 147 10.67 28.15 -19.71
CA ALA A 147 9.68 27.77 -20.72
C ALA A 147 8.24 27.96 -20.19
N GLU A 148 7.36 28.52 -21.03
CA GLU A 148 5.95 28.67 -20.70
C GLU A 148 5.31 27.32 -20.37
N GLY A 149 4.50 27.28 -19.32
CA GLY A 149 3.82 26.06 -18.87
C GLY A 149 4.66 25.15 -17.96
N THR A 150 5.92 25.51 -17.65
CA THR A 150 6.74 24.75 -16.68
C THR A 150 6.08 24.81 -15.31
N ARG A 151 5.63 23.67 -14.79
CA ARG A 151 5.09 23.54 -13.44
C ARG A 151 6.23 23.16 -12.50
N SER A 152 6.53 24.03 -11.53
CA SER A 152 7.54 23.75 -10.51
C SER A 152 7.22 24.50 -9.22
N ARG A 153 7.38 23.82 -8.11
CA ARG A 153 7.25 24.43 -6.77
C ARG A 153 8.29 25.52 -6.50
N LEU A 154 9.44 25.46 -7.15
CA LEU A 154 10.43 26.55 -7.09
C LEU A 154 9.85 27.84 -7.65
N ILE A 155 9.20 27.77 -8.80
CA ILE A 155 8.58 28.93 -9.47
C ILE A 155 7.39 29.44 -8.65
N GLU A 156 6.53 28.54 -8.19
CA GLU A 156 5.35 28.88 -7.39
C GLU A 156 5.75 29.61 -6.10
N ASN A 157 6.74 29.09 -5.39
CA ASN A 157 7.20 29.65 -4.13
C ASN A 157 8.03 30.93 -4.30
N TYR A 158 8.83 31.04 -5.36
CA TYR A 158 9.49 32.29 -5.74
C TYR A 158 8.44 33.38 -6.04
N ASN A 159 7.43 33.09 -6.84
CA ASN A 159 6.36 34.02 -7.15
C ASN A 159 5.54 34.44 -5.92
N PHE A 160 5.32 33.50 -4.98
CA PHE A 160 4.69 33.81 -3.71
C PHE A 160 5.49 34.88 -2.94
N PHE A 161 6.80 34.70 -2.78
CA PHE A 161 7.64 35.68 -2.10
C PHE A 161 7.75 37.00 -2.85
N ALA A 162 7.87 36.98 -4.17
CA ALA A 162 7.88 38.19 -5.00
C ALA A 162 6.57 38.99 -4.86
N GLY A 163 5.42 38.30 -4.84
CA GLY A 163 4.11 38.90 -4.58
C GLY A 163 4.03 39.55 -3.19
N LYS A 164 4.48 38.82 -2.15
CA LYS A 164 4.50 39.36 -0.78
C LYS A 164 5.38 40.59 -0.60
N LEU A 165 6.51 40.65 -1.29
CA LEU A 165 7.37 41.84 -1.29
C LEU A 165 6.70 43.01 -2.03
N ALA A 166 5.97 42.74 -3.12
CA ALA A 166 5.23 43.74 -3.87
C ALA A 166 4.04 44.31 -3.06
N ASP A 167 3.35 43.47 -2.28
CA ASP A 167 2.23 43.86 -1.40
C ASP A 167 2.68 44.77 -0.25
N LYS A 168 3.98 44.76 0.11
CA LYS A 168 4.58 45.59 1.17
C LYS A 168 3.86 45.46 2.53
N GLU A 169 3.43 44.30 2.92
CA GLU A 169 2.89 44.01 4.24
C GLU A 169 3.85 44.41 5.36
N ILE A 170 5.15 44.22 5.14
CA ILE A 170 6.30 44.79 5.83
C ILE A 170 7.26 45.29 4.77
N GLN A 171 8.12 46.30 5.13
CA GLN A 171 9.04 46.85 4.16
C GLN A 171 10.10 45.82 3.75
N PRO A 172 10.46 45.71 2.46
CA PRO A 172 11.46 44.74 2.01
C PRO A 172 12.81 44.80 2.76
N ALA A 173 13.22 45.99 3.20
CA ALA A 173 14.39 46.16 4.06
C ALA A 173 14.24 45.45 5.41
N GLU A 174 13.06 45.50 6.01
CA GLU A 174 12.73 44.82 7.26
C GLU A 174 12.69 43.30 7.06
N VAL A 175 12.23 42.81 5.88
CA VAL A 175 12.33 41.36 5.50
C VAL A 175 13.80 40.95 5.47
N TYR A 176 14.65 41.72 4.77
CA TYR A 176 16.07 41.42 4.66
C TYR A 176 16.75 41.40 6.06
N GLU A 177 16.47 42.38 6.94
CA GLU A 177 16.95 42.41 8.31
C GLU A 177 16.47 41.19 9.11
N SER A 178 15.20 40.85 8.97
CA SER A 178 14.57 39.72 9.70
C SER A 178 15.13 38.35 9.28
N ILE A 179 15.48 38.16 8.01
CA ILE A 179 16.18 36.95 7.55
C ILE A 179 17.52 36.78 8.29
N GLY A 180 18.24 37.85 8.53
CA GLY A 180 19.48 37.85 9.32
C GLY A 180 19.28 37.50 10.81
N LYS A 181 18.03 37.57 11.32
CA LYS A 181 17.66 37.19 12.69
C LYS A 181 17.14 35.75 12.78
N LEU A 182 16.91 35.06 11.63
CA LEU A 182 16.54 33.64 11.61
C LEU A 182 17.73 32.78 12.07
N GLN A 183 17.51 32.06 13.16
CA GLN A 183 18.55 31.23 13.79
C GLN A 183 18.50 29.79 13.21
N ILE A 184 19.67 29.37 12.75
CA ILE A 184 19.88 28.03 12.19
C ILE A 184 21.02 27.36 12.98
N VAL A 185 20.85 26.10 13.32
CA VAL A 185 21.96 25.26 13.80
C VAL A 185 22.59 24.57 12.60
N ASN A 186 23.79 25.04 12.22
CA ASN A 186 24.58 24.41 11.17
C ASN A 186 25.44 23.31 11.77
N ILE A 187 25.20 22.05 11.34
CA ILE A 187 25.90 20.85 11.81
C ILE A 187 26.75 20.33 10.67
N THR A 188 28.06 20.36 10.83
CA THR A 188 29.00 19.78 9.86
C THR A 188 29.52 18.45 10.39
N LEU A 189 29.30 17.40 9.63
CA LEU A 189 29.73 16.03 9.93
C LEU A 189 31.11 15.77 9.32
N ASP A 190 31.88 14.95 10.00
CA ASP A 190 33.16 14.43 9.51
C ASP A 190 32.93 13.06 8.89
N ARG A 191 33.14 12.92 7.57
CA ARG A 191 32.90 11.70 6.81
C ARG A 191 33.68 10.48 7.35
N ALA A 192 34.84 10.72 7.99
CA ALA A 192 35.68 9.63 8.50
C ALA A 192 35.25 9.12 9.88
N VAL A 193 34.46 9.88 10.63
CA VAL A 193 34.12 9.60 12.03
C VAL A 193 32.64 9.47 12.29
N ASP A 194 31.84 10.28 11.63
CA ASP A 194 30.41 10.39 11.87
C ASP A 194 29.60 9.44 10.93
N ASP A 195 28.67 8.70 11.48
CA ASP A 195 27.70 7.93 10.70
C ASP A 195 26.58 8.85 10.20
N ALA A 196 26.74 9.33 8.96
CA ALA A 196 25.78 10.24 8.33
C ALA A 196 24.38 9.62 8.21
N GLN A 197 24.28 8.31 7.99
CA GLN A 197 23.02 7.59 7.87
C GLN A 197 22.27 7.56 9.21
N ALA A 198 22.94 7.18 10.29
CA ALA A 198 22.33 7.15 11.62
C ALA A 198 21.90 8.55 12.08
N ILE A 199 22.68 9.59 11.76
CA ILE A 199 22.34 10.98 12.08
C ILE A 199 21.13 11.44 11.26
N PHE A 200 21.09 11.14 9.97
CA PHE A 200 19.97 11.43 9.10
C PHE A 200 18.66 10.78 9.60
N GLU A 201 18.69 9.50 9.96
CA GLU A 201 17.54 8.77 10.53
C GLU A 201 17.05 9.42 11.83
N SER A 202 17.97 9.79 12.73
CA SER A 202 17.66 10.44 14.00
C SER A 202 16.96 11.80 13.82
N LEU A 203 17.43 12.60 12.87
CA LEU A 203 16.91 13.96 12.64
C LEU A 203 15.56 13.96 11.94
N ASN A 204 15.34 13.03 11.02
CA ASN A 204 14.07 12.91 10.29
C ASN A 204 12.89 12.49 11.17
N SER A 205 13.14 11.89 12.35
CA SER A 205 12.09 11.56 13.32
C SER A 205 11.36 12.80 13.89
N THR A 206 11.90 14.02 13.67
CA THR A 206 11.36 15.28 14.24
C THR A 206 10.79 16.26 13.20
N GLY A 207 10.85 15.92 11.88
CA GLY A 207 10.43 16.79 10.75
C GLY A 207 9.15 16.34 10.05
N LYS A 208 8.97 16.79 8.78
CA LYS A 208 7.96 16.20 7.88
C LYS A 208 8.43 14.80 7.55
N GLU A 209 7.62 13.80 7.95
CA GLU A 209 7.94 12.39 7.72
C GLU A 209 8.32 12.14 6.26
N LEU A 210 9.44 11.44 6.07
CA LEU A 210 9.84 10.92 4.77
C LEU A 210 9.00 9.68 4.47
N SER A 211 8.73 9.45 3.19
CA SER A 211 8.13 8.19 2.76
C SER A 211 9.11 7.02 2.98
N GLU A 212 8.59 5.81 3.07
CA GLU A 212 9.42 4.59 3.17
C GLU A 212 10.39 4.48 1.98
N SER A 213 9.93 4.83 0.78
CA SER A 213 10.76 4.86 -0.43
C SER A 213 11.87 5.91 -0.39
N ASP A 214 11.62 7.10 0.20
CA ASP A 214 12.66 8.11 0.40
C ASP A 214 13.74 7.62 1.37
N LEU A 215 13.34 6.96 2.46
CA LEU A 215 14.28 6.38 3.44
C LEU A 215 15.12 5.27 2.80
N ILE A 216 14.50 4.39 2.02
CA ILE A 216 15.20 3.32 1.31
C ILE A 216 16.17 3.90 0.28
N ARG A 217 15.77 4.94 -0.48
CA ARG A 217 16.67 5.62 -1.42
C ARG A 217 17.91 6.17 -0.72
N ASN A 218 17.73 6.87 0.38
CA ASN A 218 18.83 7.43 1.14
C ASN A 218 19.75 6.31 1.64
N TYR A 219 19.19 5.24 2.19
CA TYR A 219 19.95 4.09 2.67
C TYR A 219 20.81 3.44 1.57
N VAL A 220 20.23 3.23 0.39
CA VAL A 220 20.89 2.60 -0.74
C VAL A 220 22.03 3.48 -1.30
N LEU A 221 21.83 4.80 -1.37
CA LEU A 221 22.74 5.68 -2.09
C LEU A 221 23.76 6.40 -1.19
N MET A 222 23.41 6.72 0.06
CA MET A 222 24.23 7.58 0.92
C MET A 222 25.59 6.94 1.27
N GLY A 223 25.65 5.61 1.45
CA GLY A 223 26.87 4.88 1.82
C GLY A 223 27.83 4.57 0.67
N LEU A 224 27.45 4.91 -0.57
CA LEU A 224 28.25 4.57 -1.75
C LEU A 224 29.33 5.62 -2.03
N GLU A 225 30.46 5.15 -2.62
CA GLU A 225 31.46 6.05 -3.19
C GLU A 225 30.86 6.88 -4.35
N PRO A 226 31.30 8.12 -4.60
CA PRO A 226 30.63 9.04 -5.54
C PRO A 226 30.41 8.48 -6.95
N SER A 227 31.37 7.75 -7.50
CA SER A 227 31.23 7.14 -8.83
C SER A 227 30.19 6.01 -8.86
N GLU A 228 30.16 5.18 -7.83
CA GLU A 228 29.17 4.12 -7.68
C GLU A 228 27.80 4.67 -7.37
N GLN A 229 27.71 5.69 -6.52
CA GLN A 229 26.49 6.40 -6.22
C GLN A 229 25.82 6.96 -7.48
N THR A 230 26.62 7.66 -8.33
CA THR A 230 26.15 8.19 -9.61
C THR A 230 25.66 7.09 -10.54
N TYR A 231 26.44 6.01 -10.67
CA TYR A 231 26.05 4.88 -11.51
C TYR A 231 24.72 4.23 -11.05
N VAL A 232 24.63 3.88 -9.77
CA VAL A 232 23.41 3.25 -9.20
C VAL A 232 22.21 4.17 -9.35
N TYR A 233 22.39 5.48 -9.10
CA TYR A 233 21.30 6.44 -9.26
C TYR A 233 20.85 6.56 -10.72
N GLU A 234 21.75 6.84 -11.65
CA GLU A 234 21.39 7.13 -13.04
C GLU A 234 20.88 5.90 -13.81
N HIS A 235 21.44 4.71 -13.53
CA HIS A 235 21.15 3.51 -14.32
C HIS A 235 20.15 2.55 -13.68
N LEU A 236 19.93 2.64 -12.36
CA LEU A 236 19.08 1.69 -11.65
C LEU A 236 17.96 2.40 -10.87
N TRP A 237 18.29 3.31 -9.97
CA TRP A 237 17.30 3.92 -9.10
C TRP A 237 16.38 4.89 -9.84
N ARG A 238 16.93 5.85 -10.56
CA ARG A 238 16.16 6.81 -11.35
C ARG A 238 15.26 6.16 -12.40
N PRO A 239 15.72 5.19 -13.22
CA PRO A 239 14.84 4.42 -14.09
C PRO A 239 13.71 3.72 -13.32
N MET A 240 13.98 3.19 -12.12
CA MET A 240 12.95 2.60 -11.26
C MET A 240 11.92 3.66 -10.83
N GLU A 241 12.33 4.80 -10.31
CA GLU A 241 11.42 5.89 -9.92
C GLU A 241 10.55 6.35 -11.10
N GLN A 242 11.13 6.46 -12.30
CA GLN A 242 10.40 6.87 -13.50
C GLN A 242 9.25 5.93 -13.87
N LEU A 243 9.30 4.65 -13.48
CA LEU A 243 8.19 3.72 -13.68
C LEU A 243 6.93 4.15 -12.89
N PHE A 244 7.10 4.86 -11.79
CA PHE A 244 6.03 5.26 -10.85
C PHE A 244 5.53 6.69 -11.04
N ILE A 245 6.29 7.59 -11.68
CA ILE A 245 6.04 9.05 -11.71
C ILE A 245 4.75 9.43 -12.45
N TYR A 246 4.29 8.65 -13.41
CA TYR A 246 3.27 9.13 -14.36
C TYR A 246 1.84 9.18 -13.81
N GLU A 247 1.51 8.61 -12.64
CA GLU A 247 0.11 8.51 -12.22
C GLU A 247 -0.18 8.73 -10.73
N THR A 248 0.82 8.77 -9.82
CA THR A 248 0.53 8.83 -8.37
C THR A 248 1.62 9.48 -7.52
N GLN A 249 1.19 10.17 -6.47
CA GLN A 249 2.05 10.82 -5.49
C GLN A 249 2.72 9.81 -4.53
N GLY A 250 3.85 9.20 -4.91
CA GLY A 250 4.74 8.48 -3.97
C GLY A 250 4.21 7.19 -3.29
N THR A 251 2.93 7.11 -3.00
CA THR A 251 2.31 6.02 -2.23
C THR A 251 2.38 4.64 -2.90
N VAL A 252 2.41 4.59 -4.24
CA VAL A 252 2.49 3.33 -4.99
C VAL A 252 3.87 2.71 -4.89
N MET A 253 4.92 3.53 -4.85
CA MET A 253 6.29 3.06 -4.68
C MET A 253 6.52 2.50 -3.26
N ASP A 254 5.96 3.14 -2.22
CA ASP A 254 5.99 2.61 -0.85
C ASP A 254 5.30 1.24 -0.76
N ALA A 255 4.13 1.10 -1.42
CA ALA A 255 3.43 -0.17 -1.50
C ALA A 255 4.23 -1.24 -2.25
N PHE A 256 4.96 -0.86 -3.33
CA PHE A 256 5.86 -1.75 -4.03
C PHE A 256 6.92 -2.35 -3.10
N PHE A 257 7.62 -1.54 -2.31
CA PHE A 257 8.65 -2.05 -1.40
C PHE A 257 8.06 -3.03 -0.37
N ARG A 258 6.87 -2.74 0.14
CA ARG A 258 6.19 -3.66 1.06
C ARG A 258 5.85 -4.99 0.39
N HIS A 259 5.31 -4.98 -0.84
CA HIS A 259 4.97 -6.20 -1.58
C HIS A 259 6.23 -6.99 -2.00
N TYR A 260 7.28 -6.29 -2.43
CA TYR A 260 8.58 -6.89 -2.74
C TYR A 260 9.15 -7.63 -1.52
N LEU A 261 9.22 -6.98 -0.36
CA LEU A 261 9.68 -7.61 0.86
C LEU A 261 8.78 -8.77 1.31
N THR A 262 7.46 -8.63 1.16
CA THR A 262 6.52 -9.73 1.44
C THR A 262 6.84 -10.94 0.55
N MET A 263 7.10 -10.73 -0.73
CA MET A 263 7.49 -11.77 -1.67
C MET A 263 8.83 -12.40 -1.28
N LYS A 264 9.85 -11.60 -1.00
CA LYS A 264 11.18 -12.12 -0.63
C LYS A 264 11.13 -12.89 0.70
N LEU A 265 10.48 -12.36 1.72
CA LEU A 265 10.48 -12.87 3.09
C LEU A 265 9.38 -13.91 3.39
N SER A 266 8.38 -14.09 2.52
CA SER A 266 7.16 -14.89 2.80
C SER A 266 6.39 -14.46 4.05
N ARG A 267 6.59 -13.24 4.52
CA ARG A 267 5.87 -12.60 5.63
C ARG A 267 5.62 -11.13 5.32
N ILE A 268 4.58 -10.58 5.90
CA ILE A 268 4.13 -9.23 5.61
C ILE A 268 4.82 -8.24 6.56
N PRO A 269 5.63 -7.30 6.06
CA PRO A 269 6.17 -6.21 6.89
C PRO A 269 5.06 -5.37 7.51
N LYS A 270 5.19 -4.99 8.78
CA LYS A 270 4.25 -4.05 9.43
C LYS A 270 4.29 -2.70 8.71
N GLN A 271 3.10 -2.09 8.54
CA GLN A 271 3.00 -0.74 7.99
C GLN A 271 3.77 0.25 8.87
N GLY A 272 4.54 1.16 8.28
CA GLY A 272 5.43 2.08 9.00
C GLY A 272 6.76 1.47 9.46
N ARG A 273 7.06 0.22 9.08
CA ARG A 273 8.33 -0.46 9.36
C ARG A 273 8.99 -1.08 8.13
N VAL A 274 8.54 -0.70 6.94
CA VAL A 274 9.03 -1.26 5.67
C VAL A 274 10.51 -0.96 5.50
N TYR A 275 10.95 0.25 5.85
CA TYR A 275 12.35 0.65 5.80
C TYR A 275 13.24 -0.19 6.74
N GLU A 276 12.82 -0.38 8.01
CA GLU A 276 13.56 -1.21 8.96
C GLU A 276 13.70 -2.66 8.47
N GLU A 277 12.60 -3.21 7.94
CA GLU A 277 12.59 -4.56 7.37
C GLU A 277 13.45 -4.67 6.10
N PHE A 278 13.51 -3.61 5.30
CA PHE A 278 14.38 -3.54 4.13
C PHE A 278 15.87 -3.59 4.53
N LYS A 279 16.25 -2.84 5.56
CA LYS A 279 17.62 -2.86 6.09
C LYS A 279 17.99 -4.27 6.57
N LEU A 280 17.10 -4.90 7.35
CA LEU A 280 17.31 -6.26 7.85
C LEU A 280 17.40 -7.27 6.69
N TYR A 281 16.55 -7.11 5.67
CA TYR A 281 16.60 -7.95 4.48
C TYR A 281 17.94 -7.80 3.76
N HIS A 282 18.40 -6.57 3.49
CA HIS A 282 19.68 -6.33 2.82
C HIS A 282 20.86 -6.92 3.59
N LEU A 283 20.89 -6.80 4.92
CA LEU A 283 21.96 -7.38 5.76
C LEU A 283 22.01 -8.91 5.74
N ASN A 284 20.89 -9.58 5.42
CA ASN A 284 20.77 -11.04 5.45
C ASN A 284 20.53 -11.67 4.08
N CYS A 285 20.41 -10.88 3.01
CA CYS A 285 20.21 -11.39 1.65
C CYS A 285 21.53 -11.83 1.01
N GLU A 286 21.41 -12.59 -0.09
CA GLU A 286 22.55 -13.14 -0.84
C GLU A 286 23.20 -12.14 -1.79
N PHE A 287 22.69 -10.90 -1.91
CA PHE A 287 23.30 -9.88 -2.76
C PHE A 287 24.63 -9.42 -2.18
N GLY A 288 25.67 -9.52 -2.98
CA GLY A 288 27.03 -9.12 -2.60
C GLY A 288 27.24 -7.61 -2.62
N THR A 289 26.40 -6.88 -3.38
CA THR A 289 26.53 -5.43 -3.60
C THR A 289 25.17 -4.72 -3.63
N ILE A 290 25.18 -3.43 -3.31
CA ILE A 290 24.00 -2.55 -3.48
C ILE A 290 23.56 -2.50 -4.96
N ARG A 291 24.49 -2.58 -5.90
CA ARG A 291 24.18 -2.60 -7.33
C ARG A 291 23.31 -3.79 -7.69
N GLU A 292 23.65 -4.99 -7.25
CA GLU A 292 22.85 -6.20 -7.48
C GLU A 292 21.45 -6.09 -6.85
N LEU A 293 21.36 -5.57 -5.63
CA LEU A 293 20.06 -5.32 -4.97
C LEU A 293 19.21 -4.34 -5.79
N CYS A 294 19.80 -3.24 -6.30
CA CYS A 294 19.07 -2.27 -7.10
C CYS A 294 18.68 -2.80 -8.48
N GLN A 295 19.45 -3.70 -9.08
CA GLN A 295 19.07 -4.39 -10.31
C GLN A 295 17.84 -5.27 -10.08
N ASP A 296 17.84 -6.07 -9.01
CA ASP A 296 16.70 -6.90 -8.62
C ASP A 296 15.46 -6.02 -8.34
N LEU A 297 15.61 -4.93 -7.59
CA LEU A 297 14.51 -3.97 -7.35
C LEU A 297 13.93 -3.39 -8.64
N LEU A 298 14.77 -2.94 -9.57
CA LEU A 298 14.34 -2.37 -10.85
C LEU A 298 13.57 -3.40 -11.68
N GLU A 299 14.01 -4.65 -11.66
CA GLU A 299 13.35 -5.74 -12.37
C GLU A 299 11.94 -5.99 -11.81
N TYR A 300 11.82 -6.16 -10.49
CA TYR A 300 10.53 -6.37 -9.85
C TYR A 300 9.62 -5.13 -9.93
N ALA A 301 10.19 -3.92 -9.94
CA ALA A 301 9.42 -2.70 -10.16
C ALA A 301 8.77 -2.66 -11.55
N LYS A 302 9.43 -3.19 -12.60
CA LYS A 302 8.85 -3.34 -13.92
C LYS A 302 7.64 -4.28 -13.91
N TYR A 303 7.74 -5.43 -13.24
CA TYR A 303 6.59 -6.35 -13.09
C TYR A 303 5.45 -5.69 -12.33
N TYR A 304 5.75 -5.05 -11.21
CA TYR A 304 4.77 -4.38 -10.38
C TYR A 304 4.01 -3.29 -11.13
N THR A 305 4.73 -2.41 -11.83
CA THR A 305 4.13 -1.30 -12.57
C THR A 305 3.37 -1.76 -13.81
N ASN A 306 3.79 -2.86 -14.44
CA ASN A 306 3.02 -3.48 -15.52
C ASN A 306 1.65 -3.96 -15.03
N ILE A 307 1.57 -4.53 -13.83
CA ILE A 307 0.31 -4.96 -13.22
C ILE A 307 -0.53 -3.72 -12.85
N VAL A 308 0.02 -2.84 -12.00
CA VAL A 308 -0.73 -1.73 -11.40
C VAL A 308 -1.21 -0.71 -12.44
N PHE A 309 -0.38 -0.42 -13.46
CA PHE A 309 -0.71 0.53 -14.52
C PHE A 309 -1.19 -0.12 -15.82
N LYS A 310 -1.48 -1.43 -15.78
CA LYS A 310 -2.00 -2.20 -16.93
C LYS A 310 -1.13 -2.06 -18.19
N ARG A 311 0.20 -2.00 -18.00
CA ARG A 311 1.17 -1.80 -19.09
C ARG A 311 1.62 -3.16 -19.62
N ASN A 312 0.95 -3.67 -20.66
CA ASN A 312 1.42 -4.86 -21.37
C ASN A 312 0.99 -4.79 -22.84
N THR A 313 1.83 -5.35 -23.71
CA THR A 313 1.55 -5.50 -25.14
C THR A 313 0.66 -6.70 -25.43
N ASP A 314 0.70 -7.73 -24.57
CA ASP A 314 -0.22 -8.88 -24.63
C ASP A 314 -1.59 -8.45 -24.10
N THR A 315 -2.58 -8.44 -25.00
CA THR A 315 -3.95 -7.99 -24.70
C THR A 315 -4.65 -8.88 -23.66
N ASP A 316 -4.32 -10.16 -23.60
CA ASP A 316 -4.92 -11.09 -22.64
C ASP A 316 -4.35 -10.90 -21.25
N LEU A 317 -3.03 -10.68 -21.12
CA LEU A 317 -2.42 -10.30 -19.85
C LEU A 317 -2.95 -8.96 -19.36
N LYS A 318 -3.11 -7.98 -20.26
CA LYS A 318 -3.67 -6.68 -19.90
C LYS A 318 -5.07 -6.81 -19.31
N LYS A 319 -5.94 -7.64 -19.92
CA LYS A 319 -7.30 -7.92 -19.38
C LYS A 319 -7.25 -8.58 -18.01
N LEU A 320 -6.30 -9.49 -17.77
CA LEU A 320 -6.12 -10.12 -16.45
C LEU A 320 -5.65 -9.12 -15.40
N TYR A 321 -4.80 -8.15 -15.77
CA TYR A 321 -4.42 -7.07 -14.87
C TYR A 321 -5.61 -6.13 -14.56
N GLU A 322 -6.47 -5.87 -15.56
CA GLU A 322 -7.72 -5.14 -15.33
C GLU A 322 -8.60 -5.88 -14.31
N ASP A 323 -8.75 -7.20 -14.43
CA ASP A 323 -9.49 -8.02 -13.46
C ASP A 323 -8.93 -7.92 -12.04
N ILE A 324 -7.61 -8.02 -11.91
CA ILE A 324 -6.89 -7.93 -10.64
C ILE A 324 -7.14 -6.57 -9.97
N ILE A 325 -7.10 -5.49 -10.75
CA ILE A 325 -7.33 -4.12 -10.27
C ILE A 325 -8.80 -3.92 -9.89
N ASP A 326 -9.73 -4.33 -10.75
CA ASP A 326 -11.17 -4.17 -10.53
C ASP A 326 -11.65 -4.93 -9.27
N LEU A 327 -11.06 -6.09 -9.02
CA LEU A 327 -11.30 -6.88 -7.80
C LEU A 327 -10.48 -6.41 -6.58
N ARG A 328 -9.58 -5.43 -6.76
CA ARG A 328 -8.67 -4.90 -5.72
C ARG A 328 -7.88 -6.01 -5.02
N MET A 329 -7.17 -6.77 -5.82
CA MET A 329 -6.42 -7.94 -5.36
C MET A 329 -4.98 -7.59 -4.94
N GLU A 330 -4.73 -6.42 -4.32
CA GLU A 330 -3.38 -5.99 -3.93
C GLU A 330 -2.68 -7.03 -3.03
N VAL A 331 -3.45 -7.77 -2.26
CA VAL A 331 -2.96 -8.88 -1.42
C VAL A 331 -2.24 -9.98 -2.22
N SER A 332 -2.55 -10.13 -3.50
CA SER A 332 -1.93 -11.12 -4.39
C SER A 332 -0.59 -10.66 -4.99
N TYR A 333 -0.29 -9.36 -4.97
CA TYR A 333 0.90 -8.81 -5.65
C TYR A 333 2.21 -9.50 -5.28
N PRO A 334 2.49 -9.86 -4.01
CA PRO A 334 3.72 -10.57 -3.67
C PRO A 334 3.87 -11.88 -4.46
N PHE A 335 2.79 -12.65 -4.61
CA PHE A 335 2.80 -13.87 -5.39
C PHE A 335 2.90 -13.59 -6.90
N LEU A 336 2.16 -12.57 -7.39
CA LEU A 336 2.20 -12.18 -8.79
C LEU A 336 3.60 -11.74 -9.23
N LEU A 337 4.34 -11.02 -8.40
CA LEU A 337 5.73 -10.65 -8.65
C LEU A 337 6.61 -11.88 -8.85
N LYS A 338 6.45 -12.90 -8.01
CA LYS A 338 7.21 -14.14 -8.13
C LYS A 338 6.94 -14.87 -9.45
N ILE A 339 5.68 -15.07 -9.81
CA ILE A 339 5.34 -15.81 -11.04
C ILE A 339 5.69 -15.06 -12.33
N HIS A 340 5.69 -13.70 -12.29
CA HIS A 340 6.16 -12.92 -13.44
C HIS A 340 7.66 -13.06 -13.64
N HIS A 341 8.43 -13.01 -12.56
CA HIS A 341 9.87 -13.31 -12.60
C HIS A 341 10.12 -14.71 -13.15
N ASP A 342 9.40 -15.72 -12.64
CA ASP A 342 9.59 -17.10 -13.09
C ASP A 342 9.22 -17.31 -14.56
N CYS A 343 8.27 -16.51 -15.07
CA CYS A 343 7.93 -16.52 -16.49
C CYS A 343 9.07 -15.91 -17.34
N VAL A 344 9.71 -14.83 -16.86
CA VAL A 344 10.86 -14.22 -17.56
C VAL A 344 12.07 -15.15 -17.53
N GLU A 345 12.31 -15.82 -16.41
CA GLU A 345 13.37 -16.83 -16.25
C GLU A 345 13.08 -18.14 -17.04
N GLY A 346 11.94 -18.26 -17.69
CA GLY A 346 11.56 -19.43 -18.49
C GLY A 346 11.16 -20.66 -17.69
N LEU A 347 10.90 -20.52 -16.38
CA LEU A 347 10.42 -21.60 -15.52
C LEU A 347 8.96 -21.96 -15.80
N ILE A 348 8.19 -21.00 -16.30
CA ILE A 348 6.82 -21.18 -16.80
C ILE A 348 6.64 -20.44 -18.12
N THR A 349 5.70 -20.92 -18.93
CA THR A 349 5.29 -20.26 -20.17
C THR A 349 4.33 -19.10 -19.91
N SER A 350 4.16 -18.21 -20.91
CA SER A 350 3.16 -17.13 -20.83
C SER A 350 1.73 -17.65 -20.66
N ASP A 351 1.39 -18.81 -21.23
CA ASP A 351 0.08 -19.42 -21.10
C ASP A 351 -0.17 -20.02 -19.71
N GLU A 352 0.87 -20.59 -19.09
CA GLU A 352 0.82 -21.02 -17.69
C GLU A 352 0.69 -19.81 -16.75
N LEU A 353 1.43 -18.71 -17.00
CA LEU A 353 1.24 -17.47 -16.25
C LEU A 353 -0.21 -16.99 -16.31
N LYS A 354 -0.81 -16.91 -17.53
CA LYS A 354 -2.22 -16.52 -17.69
C LYS A 354 -3.17 -17.46 -16.96
N THR A 355 -2.87 -18.75 -16.95
CA THR A 355 -3.67 -19.75 -16.23
C THR A 355 -3.61 -19.54 -14.73
N ILE A 356 -2.43 -19.29 -14.18
CA ILE A 356 -2.23 -19.01 -12.75
C ILE A 356 -2.95 -17.72 -12.35
N LEU A 357 -2.86 -16.67 -13.16
CA LEU A 357 -3.58 -15.41 -12.91
C LEU A 357 -5.10 -15.62 -12.86
N LYS A 358 -5.65 -16.39 -13.83
CA LYS A 358 -7.08 -16.76 -13.83
C LYS A 358 -7.48 -17.52 -12.58
N LEU A 359 -6.65 -18.46 -12.10
CA LEU A 359 -6.91 -19.19 -10.86
C LEU A 359 -6.91 -18.26 -9.65
N CYS A 360 -5.98 -17.30 -9.57
CA CYS A 360 -5.97 -16.31 -8.48
C CYS A 360 -7.22 -15.42 -8.50
N ILE A 361 -7.64 -14.97 -9.67
CA ILE A 361 -8.85 -14.16 -9.86
C ILE A 361 -10.08 -14.97 -9.45
N SER A 362 -10.18 -16.22 -9.92
CA SER A 362 -11.28 -17.13 -9.59
C SER A 362 -11.34 -17.39 -8.07
N TYR A 363 -10.20 -17.68 -7.43
CA TYR A 363 -10.13 -17.90 -6.00
C TYR A 363 -10.70 -16.72 -5.20
N VAL A 364 -10.26 -15.50 -5.53
CA VAL A 364 -10.73 -14.30 -4.82
C VAL A 364 -12.22 -14.05 -5.04
N LEU A 365 -12.69 -14.16 -6.29
CA LEU A 365 -14.10 -13.90 -6.59
C LEU A 365 -15.03 -14.96 -6.00
N ARG A 366 -14.72 -16.25 -6.18
CA ARG A 366 -15.56 -17.34 -5.63
C ARG A 366 -15.72 -17.22 -4.13
N ARG A 367 -14.64 -16.89 -3.41
CA ARG A 367 -14.70 -16.64 -1.97
C ARG A 367 -15.59 -15.45 -1.61
N ALA A 368 -15.50 -14.35 -2.39
CA ALA A 368 -16.35 -13.18 -2.18
C ALA A 368 -17.84 -13.50 -2.39
N ILE A 369 -18.17 -14.31 -3.41
CA ILE A 369 -19.52 -14.78 -3.67
C ILE A 369 -20.03 -15.69 -2.54
N CYS A 370 -19.18 -16.59 -2.05
CA CYS A 370 -19.50 -17.54 -0.97
C CYS A 370 -19.36 -16.96 0.45
N GLU A 371 -19.17 -15.66 0.60
CA GLU A 371 -19.03 -14.94 1.89
C GLU A 371 -17.89 -15.43 2.79
N ILE A 372 -16.85 -16.02 2.18
CA ILE A 372 -15.70 -16.47 2.97
C ILE A 372 -14.84 -15.27 3.36
N PRO A 373 -14.52 -15.09 4.65
CA PRO A 373 -13.74 -13.94 5.13
C PRO A 373 -12.41 -13.76 4.42
N THR A 374 -12.02 -12.50 4.20
CA THR A 374 -10.81 -12.13 3.44
C THR A 374 -9.52 -12.10 4.28
N ASN A 375 -9.61 -12.15 5.61
CA ASN A 375 -8.50 -11.93 6.54
C ASN A 375 -7.29 -12.85 6.31
N SER A 376 -7.53 -14.07 5.80
CA SER A 376 -6.45 -15.03 5.52
C SER A 376 -5.75 -14.81 4.18
N MET A 377 -6.34 -14.05 3.25
CA MET A 377 -5.80 -13.94 1.89
C MET A 377 -4.41 -13.33 1.84
N ASN A 378 -4.13 -12.36 2.70
CA ASN A 378 -2.80 -11.74 2.80
C ASN A 378 -1.71 -12.81 3.05
N LYS A 379 -1.92 -13.65 4.07
CA LYS A 379 -0.97 -14.73 4.42
C LYS A 379 -0.94 -15.83 3.37
N THR A 380 -2.09 -16.18 2.79
CA THR A 380 -2.18 -17.16 1.72
C THR A 380 -1.29 -16.78 0.55
N PHE A 381 -1.43 -15.57 0.00
CA PHE A 381 -0.60 -15.12 -1.11
C PHE A 381 0.86 -14.84 -0.74
N ALA A 382 1.14 -14.40 0.48
CA ALA A 382 2.52 -14.20 0.96
C ALA A 382 3.31 -15.52 1.02
N THR A 383 2.65 -16.64 1.31
CA THR A 383 3.30 -17.95 1.51
C THR A 383 3.13 -18.92 0.34
N LEU A 384 2.25 -18.64 -0.62
CA LEU A 384 1.93 -19.54 -1.75
C LEU A 384 3.18 -19.96 -2.54
N LYS A 385 4.14 -19.05 -2.72
CA LYS A 385 5.40 -19.36 -3.41
C LYS A 385 6.18 -20.55 -2.80
N ASN A 386 6.03 -20.79 -1.49
CA ASN A 386 6.75 -21.84 -0.77
C ASN A 386 6.22 -23.25 -1.11
N TYR A 387 5.07 -23.33 -1.77
CA TYR A 387 4.44 -24.59 -2.20
C TYR A 387 4.71 -24.91 -3.66
N ILE A 388 5.37 -24.01 -4.39
CA ILE A 388 5.73 -24.23 -5.79
C ILE A 388 6.78 -25.34 -5.90
N ARG A 389 6.50 -26.32 -6.76
CA ARG A 389 7.47 -27.31 -7.18
C ARG A 389 7.91 -27.00 -8.60
N LEU A 390 9.21 -26.81 -8.80
CA LEU A 390 9.75 -26.42 -10.11
C LEU A 390 9.60 -27.51 -11.18
N ASP A 391 9.55 -28.79 -10.79
CA ASP A 391 9.35 -29.94 -11.64
C ASP A 391 7.88 -30.15 -12.06
N ASP A 392 6.94 -29.51 -11.35
CA ASP A 392 5.50 -29.59 -11.65
C ASP A 392 4.79 -28.28 -11.23
N TYR A 393 5.22 -27.18 -11.83
CA TYR A 393 4.91 -25.83 -11.36
C TYR A 393 3.41 -25.54 -11.28
N LEU A 394 2.68 -25.71 -12.41
CA LEU A 394 1.28 -25.38 -12.50
C LEU A 394 0.41 -26.28 -11.59
N ASN A 395 0.68 -27.60 -11.58
CA ASN A 395 -0.09 -28.51 -10.75
C ASN A 395 0.18 -28.33 -9.26
N SER A 396 1.39 -27.90 -8.87
CA SER A 396 1.69 -27.57 -7.48
C SER A 396 0.82 -26.42 -6.97
N ILE A 397 0.57 -25.37 -7.79
CA ILE A 397 -0.31 -24.26 -7.47
C ILE A 397 -1.77 -24.70 -7.44
N LYS A 398 -2.21 -25.51 -8.42
CA LYS A 398 -3.57 -26.07 -8.41
C LYS A 398 -3.81 -26.93 -7.17
N ALA A 399 -2.86 -27.82 -6.83
CA ALA A 399 -2.93 -28.66 -5.64
C ALA A 399 -2.98 -27.84 -4.37
N PHE A 400 -2.18 -26.76 -4.27
CA PHE A 400 -2.27 -25.83 -3.13
C PHE A 400 -3.70 -25.32 -2.96
N PHE A 401 -4.35 -24.84 -4.02
CA PHE A 401 -5.70 -24.30 -3.94
C PHE A 401 -6.75 -25.36 -3.63
N VAL A 402 -6.67 -26.53 -4.24
CA VAL A 402 -7.61 -27.65 -4.00
C VAL A 402 -7.55 -28.17 -2.57
N MET A 403 -6.37 -28.15 -1.96
CA MET A 403 -6.16 -28.63 -0.59
C MET A 403 -6.49 -27.58 0.50
N GLN A 404 -6.85 -26.34 0.12
CA GLN A 404 -7.29 -25.38 1.12
C GLN A 404 -8.66 -25.74 1.67
N ASP A 405 -8.80 -25.65 2.97
CA ASP A 405 -10.04 -25.95 3.70
C ASP A 405 -10.53 -24.77 4.54
N THR A 406 -11.73 -24.89 5.07
CA THR A 406 -12.32 -23.93 6.03
C THR A 406 -12.27 -22.49 5.53
N TYR A 407 -11.63 -21.59 6.30
CA TYR A 407 -11.55 -20.16 5.98
C TYR A 407 -10.55 -19.81 4.87
N LYS A 408 -9.77 -20.77 4.37
CA LYS A 408 -8.91 -20.63 3.18
C LYS A 408 -9.47 -21.34 1.96
N GLU A 409 -10.57 -22.03 2.10
CA GLU A 409 -11.20 -22.82 1.05
C GLU A 409 -11.32 -22.08 -0.29
N PHE A 410 -11.06 -22.81 -1.38
CA PHE A 410 -11.46 -22.43 -2.72
C PHE A 410 -12.81 -23.10 -2.99
N PRO A 411 -13.92 -22.34 -3.04
CA PRO A 411 -15.23 -22.94 -3.28
C PRO A 411 -15.29 -23.70 -4.60
N ASP A 412 -15.71 -24.97 -4.54
CA ASP A 412 -15.97 -25.79 -5.72
C ASP A 412 -17.17 -25.28 -6.54
N ASP A 413 -17.48 -25.95 -7.65
CA ASP A 413 -18.52 -25.49 -8.55
C ASP A 413 -19.92 -25.58 -7.89
N ASP A 414 -20.23 -26.64 -7.14
CA ASP A 414 -21.53 -26.78 -6.47
C ASP A 414 -21.80 -25.68 -5.45
N LYS A 415 -20.82 -25.41 -4.62
CA LYS A 415 -20.88 -24.33 -3.60
C LYS A 415 -20.95 -22.94 -4.22
N PHE A 416 -20.16 -22.73 -5.28
CA PHE A 416 -20.13 -21.47 -6.00
C PHE A 416 -21.46 -21.23 -6.73
N GLU A 417 -22.00 -22.20 -7.48
CA GLU A 417 -23.27 -22.08 -8.19
C GLU A 417 -24.39 -21.75 -7.21
N GLY A 418 -24.51 -22.52 -6.12
CA GLY A 418 -25.53 -22.30 -5.09
C GLY A 418 -25.47 -20.90 -4.46
N ALA A 419 -24.27 -20.41 -4.18
CA ALA A 419 -24.07 -19.07 -3.67
C ALA A 419 -24.35 -18.01 -4.74
N PHE A 420 -23.90 -18.18 -5.98
CA PHE A 420 -24.02 -17.20 -7.06
C PHE A 420 -25.48 -16.89 -7.41
N VAL A 421 -26.37 -17.90 -7.41
CA VAL A 421 -27.79 -17.72 -7.73
C VAL A 421 -28.56 -17.00 -6.61
N SER A 422 -28.12 -17.13 -5.35
CA SER A 422 -28.85 -16.62 -4.18
C SER A 422 -28.24 -15.33 -3.58
N ARG A 423 -27.00 -15.01 -3.91
CA ARG A 423 -26.25 -13.89 -3.36
C ARG A 423 -26.86 -12.54 -3.74
N ASP A 424 -26.86 -11.60 -2.80
CA ASP A 424 -27.08 -10.19 -3.08
C ASP A 424 -25.86 -9.62 -3.84
N ILE A 425 -25.93 -9.70 -5.17
CA ILE A 425 -24.88 -9.22 -6.08
C ILE A 425 -24.91 -7.69 -6.20
N TYR A 426 -26.10 -7.08 -6.12
CA TYR A 426 -26.27 -5.64 -6.30
C TYR A 426 -25.48 -4.81 -5.28
N ASN A 427 -25.44 -5.26 -4.03
CA ASN A 427 -24.72 -4.56 -2.96
C ASN A 427 -23.24 -4.98 -2.86
N MET A 428 -22.78 -5.94 -3.66
CA MET A 428 -21.38 -6.29 -3.74
C MET A 428 -20.55 -5.19 -4.41
N ARG A 429 -19.35 -4.96 -3.90
CA ARG A 429 -18.38 -4.06 -4.54
C ARG A 429 -18.01 -4.50 -5.95
N ALA A 430 -17.92 -5.81 -6.20
CA ALA A 430 -17.56 -6.40 -7.47
C ALA A 430 -18.73 -6.46 -8.49
N ARG A 431 -19.91 -5.90 -8.19
CA ARG A 431 -21.12 -6.00 -9.04
C ARG A 431 -20.89 -5.63 -10.49
N ASN A 432 -20.24 -4.49 -10.75
CA ASN A 432 -19.96 -4.01 -12.11
C ASN A 432 -18.99 -4.94 -12.84
N TYR A 433 -17.96 -5.42 -12.15
CA TYR A 433 -17.02 -6.40 -12.68
C TYR A 433 -17.74 -7.70 -13.07
N ILE A 434 -18.57 -8.25 -12.20
CA ILE A 434 -19.35 -9.49 -12.44
C ILE A 434 -20.23 -9.32 -13.68
N LEU A 435 -21.03 -8.27 -13.75
CA LEU A 435 -21.93 -8.02 -14.89
C LEU A 435 -21.15 -7.76 -16.19
N SER A 436 -20.02 -7.05 -16.12
CA SER A 436 -19.14 -6.85 -17.26
C SER A 436 -18.60 -8.15 -17.83
N ARG A 437 -18.14 -9.05 -16.96
CA ARG A 437 -17.58 -10.34 -17.39
C ARG A 437 -18.65 -11.27 -17.96
N LEU A 438 -19.84 -11.28 -17.38
CA LEU A 438 -20.99 -12.02 -17.92
C LEU A 438 -21.46 -11.47 -19.28
N GLU A 439 -21.55 -10.16 -19.44
CA GLU A 439 -21.93 -9.51 -20.70
C GLU A 439 -20.93 -9.82 -21.82
N ASN A 440 -19.65 -9.76 -21.49
CA ASN A 440 -18.57 -9.91 -22.44
C ASN A 440 -18.06 -11.36 -22.61
N PHE A 441 -18.68 -12.32 -21.94
CA PHE A 441 -18.32 -13.74 -22.09
C PHE A 441 -18.48 -14.20 -23.54
N GLU A 442 -17.40 -14.75 -24.12
CA GLU A 442 -17.32 -15.16 -25.53
C GLU A 442 -17.73 -14.07 -26.55
N ASN A 443 -17.62 -12.79 -26.16
CA ASN A 443 -17.91 -11.69 -27.04
C ASN A 443 -16.66 -11.26 -27.79
N LYS A 444 -16.64 -11.44 -29.13
CA LYS A 444 -15.53 -11.00 -29.99
C LYS A 444 -15.43 -9.47 -30.09
N ALA A 445 -16.51 -8.74 -29.81
CA ALA A 445 -16.57 -7.28 -29.78
C ALA A 445 -17.03 -6.85 -28.37
N PRO A 446 -16.15 -6.83 -27.38
CA PRO A 446 -16.52 -6.53 -26.01
C PRO A 446 -17.09 -5.11 -25.88
N ILE A 447 -18.10 -4.98 -25.02
CA ILE A 447 -18.79 -3.73 -24.75
C ILE A 447 -18.18 -3.10 -23.48
N ILE A 448 -17.94 -1.81 -23.53
CA ILE A 448 -17.52 -1.01 -22.36
C ILE A 448 -18.76 -0.68 -21.55
N ILE A 449 -18.87 -1.24 -20.35
CA ILE A 449 -20.08 -1.11 -19.52
C ILE A 449 -20.17 0.20 -18.72
N GLU A 450 -19.15 1.04 -18.75
CA GLU A 450 -19.12 2.31 -18.01
C GLU A 450 -20.27 3.27 -18.36
N ASN A 451 -20.81 3.11 -19.57
CA ASN A 451 -21.95 3.89 -20.06
C ASN A 451 -23.32 3.27 -19.69
N TYR A 452 -23.32 2.15 -18.99
CA TYR A 452 -24.53 1.43 -18.58
C TYR A 452 -24.69 1.47 -17.07
N THR A 453 -25.94 1.43 -16.65
CA THR A 453 -26.32 1.32 -15.23
C THR A 453 -26.95 -0.03 -14.96
N ILE A 454 -26.91 -0.47 -13.70
CA ILE A 454 -27.57 -1.72 -13.30
C ILE A 454 -29.07 -1.47 -13.18
N GLU A 455 -29.84 -2.25 -13.91
CA GLU A 455 -31.28 -2.26 -13.88
C GLU A 455 -31.80 -3.48 -13.10
N HIS A 456 -32.79 -3.25 -12.24
CA HIS A 456 -33.58 -4.30 -11.64
C HIS A 456 -34.76 -4.62 -12.56
N ILE A 457 -34.81 -5.81 -13.14
CA ILE A 457 -35.91 -6.20 -14.02
C ILE A 457 -37.24 -6.13 -13.23
N MET A 458 -37.34 -6.83 -12.11
CA MET A 458 -38.36 -6.62 -11.08
C MET A 458 -37.96 -5.41 -10.23
N PRO A 459 -38.78 -4.35 -10.15
CA PRO A 459 -38.38 -3.06 -9.56
C PRO A 459 -38.08 -3.11 -8.07
N GLN A 460 -37.31 -2.11 -7.62
CA GLN A 460 -36.99 -1.91 -6.19
C GLN A 460 -38.12 -1.29 -5.37
N ASN A 461 -39.15 -0.71 -6.01
CA ASN A 461 -40.28 -0.12 -5.33
C ASN A 461 -40.99 -1.16 -4.46
N LYS A 462 -41.10 -0.91 -3.16
CA LYS A 462 -41.77 -1.81 -2.21
C LYS A 462 -43.28 -1.95 -2.48
N ASN A 463 -43.87 -0.96 -3.17
CA ASN A 463 -45.28 -0.94 -3.56
C ASN A 463 -45.35 -1.26 -5.06
N LEU A 464 -45.23 -2.55 -5.42
CA LEU A 464 -45.30 -2.98 -6.80
C LEU A 464 -46.71 -2.73 -7.38
N SER A 465 -46.78 -2.45 -8.70
CA SER A 465 -48.03 -2.32 -9.44
C SER A 465 -48.82 -3.62 -9.40
N LEU A 466 -50.14 -3.55 -9.69
CA LEU A 466 -51.03 -4.73 -9.72
C LEU A 466 -50.54 -5.73 -10.77
N GLU A 467 -50.00 -5.27 -11.88
CA GLU A 467 -49.44 -6.13 -12.94
C GLU A 467 -48.23 -6.91 -12.38
N TRP A 468 -47.31 -6.24 -11.68
CA TRP A 468 -46.17 -6.94 -11.04
C TRP A 468 -46.63 -7.96 -9.99
N GLN A 469 -47.65 -7.61 -9.17
CA GLN A 469 -48.18 -8.53 -8.17
C GLN A 469 -48.80 -9.73 -8.84
N ALA A 470 -49.51 -9.55 -9.97
CA ALA A 470 -50.10 -10.65 -10.75
C ALA A 470 -49.02 -11.56 -11.38
N ASP A 471 -47.93 -10.98 -11.91
CA ASP A 471 -46.83 -11.75 -12.48
C ASP A 471 -46.06 -12.58 -11.45
N LEU A 472 -45.82 -12.01 -10.25
CA LEU A 472 -45.09 -12.65 -9.18
C LEU A 472 -45.96 -13.63 -8.35
N GLY A 473 -47.28 -13.47 -8.37
CA GLY A 473 -48.23 -14.33 -7.65
C GLY A 473 -48.52 -13.86 -6.21
N THR A 474 -49.25 -14.70 -5.47
CA THR A 474 -49.77 -14.38 -4.13
C THR A 474 -48.66 -14.03 -3.11
N GLU A 475 -47.50 -14.65 -3.25
CA GLU A 475 -46.35 -14.46 -2.37
C GLU A 475 -45.35 -13.40 -2.90
N TRP A 476 -45.82 -12.46 -3.71
CA TRP A 476 -44.96 -11.49 -4.41
C TRP A 476 -43.98 -10.73 -3.50
N GLN A 477 -44.38 -10.43 -2.24
CA GLN A 477 -43.51 -9.74 -1.27
C GLN A 477 -42.30 -10.59 -0.89
N GLU A 478 -42.49 -11.88 -0.65
CA GLU A 478 -41.40 -12.80 -0.34
C GLU A 478 -40.51 -13.03 -1.56
N VAL A 479 -41.10 -13.13 -2.75
CA VAL A 479 -40.36 -13.25 -4.01
C VAL A 479 -39.51 -12.01 -4.23
N GLN A 480 -40.08 -10.80 -4.05
CA GLN A 480 -39.35 -9.55 -4.18
C GLN A 480 -38.19 -9.46 -3.15
N LYS A 481 -38.47 -9.71 -1.89
CA LYS A 481 -37.48 -9.70 -0.83
C LYS A 481 -36.33 -10.67 -1.08
N LYS A 482 -36.63 -11.86 -1.58
CA LYS A 482 -35.64 -12.92 -1.81
C LYS A 482 -34.77 -12.68 -3.03
N TYR A 483 -35.34 -12.19 -4.13
CA TYR A 483 -34.65 -12.15 -5.42
C TYR A 483 -34.29 -10.77 -5.94
N LEU A 484 -34.70 -9.70 -5.26
CA LEU A 484 -34.53 -8.34 -5.73
C LEU A 484 -33.11 -8.04 -6.20
N HIS A 485 -32.12 -8.39 -5.39
CA HIS A 485 -30.70 -8.07 -5.58
C HIS A 485 -29.86 -9.24 -6.11
N THR A 486 -30.51 -10.36 -6.46
CA THR A 486 -29.80 -11.53 -7.01
C THR A 486 -29.49 -11.36 -8.49
N ILE A 487 -28.49 -12.08 -8.97
CA ILE A 487 -28.04 -12.00 -10.37
C ILE A 487 -29.16 -12.28 -11.38
N GLY A 488 -30.13 -13.13 -11.02
CA GLY A 488 -31.27 -13.44 -11.85
C GLY A 488 -32.15 -12.25 -12.19
N ASN A 489 -32.22 -11.26 -11.29
CA ASN A 489 -33.04 -10.06 -11.46
C ASN A 489 -32.23 -8.81 -11.90
N LEU A 490 -30.91 -8.91 -12.03
CA LEU A 490 -30.04 -7.77 -12.39
C LEU A 490 -29.67 -7.84 -13.87
N THR A 491 -29.67 -6.67 -14.52
CA THR A 491 -29.18 -6.51 -15.89
C THR A 491 -28.53 -5.15 -16.07
N LEU A 492 -28.11 -4.82 -17.31
CA LEU A 492 -27.55 -3.54 -17.68
C LEU A 492 -28.48 -2.81 -18.65
N THR A 493 -28.56 -1.49 -18.51
CA THR A 493 -29.30 -0.62 -19.42
C THR A 493 -28.69 0.79 -19.45
N ALA A 494 -28.89 1.51 -20.54
CA ALA A 494 -28.62 2.95 -20.64
C ALA A 494 -29.85 3.79 -20.29
N TYR A 495 -31.03 3.17 -20.04
CA TYR A 495 -32.33 3.83 -19.86
C TYR A 495 -32.96 3.52 -18.51
N ASN A 496 -32.14 3.43 -17.46
CA ASN A 496 -32.61 3.04 -16.10
C ASN A 496 -33.68 4.00 -15.54
N SER A 497 -33.50 5.31 -15.72
CA SER A 497 -34.46 6.32 -15.28
C SER A 497 -35.82 6.20 -15.96
N GLU A 498 -35.84 5.85 -17.24
CA GLU A 498 -37.04 5.69 -18.05
C GLU A 498 -37.75 4.35 -17.76
N MET A 499 -36.99 3.29 -17.45
CA MET A 499 -37.53 1.98 -17.07
C MET A 499 -38.21 2.03 -15.70
N SER A 500 -37.56 2.63 -14.71
CA SER A 500 -38.09 2.83 -13.37
C SER A 500 -38.87 1.61 -12.82
N ASP A 501 -40.09 1.80 -12.32
CA ASP A 501 -40.97 0.76 -11.79
C ASP A 501 -42.08 0.29 -12.77
N ARG A 502 -41.89 0.58 -14.07
CA ARG A 502 -42.86 0.16 -15.11
C ARG A 502 -43.11 -1.33 -15.10
N PRO A 503 -44.33 -1.76 -15.48
CA PRO A 503 -44.65 -3.18 -15.73
C PRO A 503 -43.67 -3.84 -16.69
N PHE A 504 -43.46 -5.16 -16.54
CA PHE A 504 -42.45 -5.89 -17.31
C PHE A 504 -42.60 -5.72 -18.83
N LEU A 505 -43.83 -5.84 -19.37
CA LEU A 505 -44.09 -5.69 -20.80
C LEU A 505 -43.83 -4.24 -21.28
N GLU A 506 -44.07 -3.22 -20.46
CA GLU A 506 -43.70 -1.87 -20.82
C GLU A 506 -42.17 -1.68 -20.88
N LYS A 507 -41.41 -2.23 -19.93
CA LYS A 507 -39.92 -2.25 -19.99
C LYS A 507 -39.40 -2.99 -21.22
N MET A 508 -40.18 -3.98 -21.73
CA MET A 508 -39.83 -4.69 -22.95
C MET A 508 -40.00 -3.84 -24.19
N ASP A 509 -41.12 -3.11 -24.31
CA ASP A 509 -41.59 -2.51 -25.56
C ASP A 509 -41.33 -1.00 -25.66
N MET A 510 -40.92 -0.35 -24.58
CA MET A 510 -40.61 1.08 -24.60
C MET A 510 -39.37 1.40 -25.48
N PRO A 511 -39.24 2.64 -25.99
CA PRO A 511 -38.02 3.06 -26.65
C PRO A 511 -36.80 2.87 -25.73
N GLY A 512 -35.74 2.19 -26.21
CA GLY A 512 -34.59 1.80 -25.40
C GLY A 512 -34.85 0.64 -24.42
N GLY A 513 -36.01 -0.01 -24.53
CA GLY A 513 -36.39 -1.16 -23.73
C GLY A 513 -35.60 -2.43 -24.02
N PHE A 514 -35.96 -3.52 -23.35
CA PHE A 514 -35.17 -4.75 -23.45
C PHE A 514 -35.18 -5.35 -24.88
N LYS A 515 -36.22 -5.18 -25.66
CA LYS A 515 -36.30 -5.69 -27.05
C LYS A 515 -35.34 -4.93 -27.99
N GLU A 516 -35.06 -3.67 -27.74
CA GLU A 516 -34.11 -2.88 -28.52
C GLU A 516 -32.66 -3.02 -28.01
N SER A 517 -32.46 -3.69 -26.88
CA SER A 517 -31.16 -3.84 -26.26
C SER A 517 -30.27 -4.84 -26.99
N ALA A 518 -29.06 -4.41 -27.40
CA ALA A 518 -28.04 -5.29 -27.96
C ALA A 518 -27.28 -6.13 -26.92
N LEU A 519 -27.54 -5.91 -25.62
CA LEU A 519 -26.82 -6.55 -24.54
C LEU A 519 -27.14 -8.05 -24.45
N ARG A 520 -26.09 -8.85 -24.26
CA ARG A 520 -26.23 -10.32 -24.10
C ARG A 520 -26.96 -10.72 -22.83
N LEU A 521 -26.81 -9.94 -21.76
CA LEU A 521 -27.54 -10.13 -20.50
C LEU A 521 -29.04 -10.01 -20.66
N ASN A 522 -29.53 -9.31 -21.71
CA ASN A 522 -30.95 -9.15 -21.96
C ASN A 522 -31.56 -10.26 -22.88
N LYS A 523 -30.72 -11.12 -23.48
CA LYS A 523 -31.20 -12.16 -24.43
C LYS A 523 -32.22 -13.12 -23.82
N TYR A 524 -32.02 -13.53 -22.57
CA TYR A 524 -33.02 -14.39 -21.89
C TYR A 524 -34.30 -13.60 -21.59
N VAL A 525 -34.14 -12.33 -21.16
CA VAL A 525 -35.26 -11.46 -20.75
C VAL A 525 -36.22 -11.22 -21.90
N VAL A 526 -35.73 -10.94 -23.10
CA VAL A 526 -36.58 -10.65 -24.29
C VAL A 526 -37.41 -11.82 -24.77
N LEU A 527 -37.11 -13.03 -24.35
CA LEU A 527 -37.85 -14.21 -24.68
C LEU A 527 -39.06 -14.45 -23.77
N GLN A 528 -39.20 -13.68 -22.70
CA GLN A 528 -40.24 -13.89 -21.70
C GLN A 528 -41.44 -12.97 -21.95
N ASN A 529 -42.63 -13.46 -21.64
CA ASN A 529 -43.89 -12.71 -21.72
C ASN A 529 -44.35 -12.18 -20.34
N LYS A 530 -43.71 -12.58 -19.27
CA LYS A 530 -43.89 -12.14 -17.90
C LYS A 530 -42.61 -12.36 -17.11
N TRP A 531 -42.49 -11.76 -15.95
CA TRP A 531 -41.31 -11.91 -15.09
C TRP A 531 -41.72 -12.34 -13.69
N ASN A 532 -41.29 -13.54 -13.29
CA ASN A 532 -41.66 -14.14 -12.02
C ASN A 532 -40.52 -14.96 -11.43
N GLU A 533 -40.73 -15.55 -10.24
CA GLU A 533 -39.75 -16.36 -9.53
C GLU A 533 -39.07 -17.41 -10.41
N LYS A 534 -39.85 -18.13 -11.19
CA LYS A 534 -39.35 -19.19 -12.09
C LYS A 534 -38.32 -18.61 -13.09
N HIS A 535 -38.67 -17.51 -13.77
CA HIS A 535 -37.80 -16.92 -14.78
C HIS A 535 -36.54 -16.31 -14.15
N ILE A 536 -36.64 -15.73 -12.94
CA ILE A 536 -35.50 -15.22 -12.18
C ILE A 536 -34.52 -16.36 -11.85
N GLN A 537 -35.06 -17.51 -11.37
CA GLN A 537 -34.24 -18.69 -11.03
C GLN A 537 -33.62 -19.33 -12.28
N GLU A 538 -34.35 -19.52 -13.34
CA GLU A 538 -33.85 -20.10 -14.60
C GLU A 538 -32.70 -19.23 -15.17
N ARG A 539 -32.90 -17.92 -15.21
CA ARG A 539 -31.86 -16.99 -15.66
C ARG A 539 -30.65 -17.00 -14.72
N ALA A 540 -30.86 -17.04 -13.40
CA ALA A 540 -29.76 -17.11 -12.45
C ALA A 540 -28.91 -18.36 -12.66
N ASN A 541 -29.53 -19.53 -12.88
CA ASN A 541 -28.82 -20.78 -13.14
C ASN A 541 -28.04 -20.73 -14.48
N GLU A 542 -28.62 -20.11 -15.54
CA GLU A 542 -27.91 -19.92 -16.80
C GLU A 542 -26.67 -19.05 -16.63
N LEU A 543 -26.83 -17.97 -15.88
CA LEU A 543 -25.69 -17.04 -15.59
C LEU A 543 -24.65 -17.68 -14.68
N ALA A 544 -25.04 -18.54 -13.72
CA ALA A 544 -24.12 -19.27 -12.85
C ALA A 544 -23.23 -20.24 -13.64
N LYS A 545 -23.79 -20.96 -14.61
CA LYS A 545 -23.00 -21.85 -15.51
C LYS A 545 -22.00 -21.06 -16.38
N LYS A 546 -22.38 -19.86 -16.82
CA LYS A 546 -21.42 -18.95 -17.49
C LYS A 546 -20.34 -18.51 -16.52
N ALA A 547 -20.71 -18.19 -15.27
CA ALA A 547 -19.78 -17.77 -14.23
C ALA A 547 -18.75 -18.86 -13.89
N GLU A 548 -19.10 -20.13 -13.83
CA GLU A 548 -18.16 -21.26 -13.68
C GLU A 548 -17.11 -21.28 -14.79
N SER A 549 -17.50 -21.01 -16.03
CA SER A 549 -16.59 -20.97 -17.17
C SER A 549 -15.67 -19.76 -17.14
N ILE A 550 -16.13 -18.62 -16.63
CA ILE A 550 -15.35 -17.38 -16.49
C ILE A 550 -14.35 -17.50 -15.34
N TRP A 551 -14.80 -18.07 -14.22
CA TRP A 551 -14.02 -18.22 -12.98
C TRP A 551 -13.91 -19.71 -12.60
N PRO A 552 -13.08 -20.50 -13.32
CA PRO A 552 -13.02 -21.95 -13.16
C PRO A 552 -12.44 -22.37 -11.81
N TYR A 553 -12.89 -23.52 -11.34
CA TYR A 553 -12.26 -24.25 -10.24
C TYR A 553 -11.00 -24.98 -10.74
N PRO A 554 -9.92 -25.05 -9.97
CA PRO A 554 -8.73 -25.81 -10.38
C PRO A 554 -9.03 -27.31 -10.41
N THR A 555 -8.81 -27.92 -11.56
CA THR A 555 -9.04 -29.37 -11.74
C THR A 555 -7.71 -30.13 -11.71
N LEU A 556 -7.65 -31.17 -10.89
CA LEU A 556 -6.61 -32.19 -10.84
C LEU A 556 -7.24 -33.57 -10.73
N THR A 557 -6.69 -34.53 -11.44
CA THR A 557 -7.04 -35.94 -11.23
C THR A 557 -6.50 -36.42 -9.88
N VAL A 558 -7.08 -37.51 -9.35
CA VAL A 558 -6.59 -38.12 -8.10
C VAL A 558 -5.09 -38.49 -8.18
N ALA A 559 -4.63 -38.92 -9.34
CA ALA A 559 -3.23 -39.27 -9.58
C ALA A 559 -2.32 -38.02 -9.56
N GLU A 560 -2.77 -36.90 -10.12
CA GLU A 560 -2.02 -35.63 -10.10
C GLU A 560 -2.01 -34.97 -8.70
N LEU A 561 -3.07 -35.17 -7.90
CA LEU A 561 -3.15 -34.63 -6.55
C LEU A 561 -2.34 -35.46 -5.53
N ALA A 562 -2.23 -36.77 -5.73
CA ALA A 562 -1.58 -37.70 -4.79
C ALA A 562 -0.17 -37.28 -4.35
N PRO A 563 0.74 -36.76 -5.22
CA PRO A 563 2.10 -36.32 -4.82
C PRO A 563 2.13 -35.15 -3.82
N TYR A 564 1.02 -34.41 -3.70
CA TYR A 564 0.90 -33.22 -2.84
C TYR A 564 0.18 -33.53 -1.53
N GLN A 565 -0.56 -34.64 -1.47
CA GLN A 565 -1.18 -35.11 -0.23
C GLN A 565 -0.06 -35.65 0.65
N VAL A 566 0.25 -34.94 1.74
CA VAL A 566 1.14 -35.47 2.78
C VAL A 566 0.43 -36.72 3.33
N GLU A 567 1.07 -37.90 3.22
CA GLU A 567 0.60 -39.05 3.99
C GLU A 567 0.50 -38.64 5.45
N ASP A 568 -0.72 -38.63 5.94
CA ASP A 568 -1.00 -38.49 7.37
C ASP A 568 -0.28 -39.67 8.05
N LYS A 569 0.99 -39.46 8.42
CA LYS A 569 1.65 -40.36 9.34
C LYS A 569 0.73 -40.42 10.52
N THR A 570 0.11 -41.56 10.75
CA THR A 570 -0.84 -41.92 11.79
C THR A 570 -0.65 -41.01 13.02
N VAL A 571 -1.32 -39.85 12.98
CA VAL A 571 -1.34 -38.91 14.11
C VAL A 571 -2.17 -39.62 15.15
N GLN A 572 -1.53 -40.01 16.23
CA GLN A 572 -2.21 -40.49 17.42
C GLN A 572 -3.24 -39.42 17.80
N LYS A 573 -4.54 -39.68 17.55
CA LYS A 573 -5.60 -38.71 17.84
C LYS A 573 -5.71 -38.58 19.35
N TYR A 574 -5.20 -37.47 19.87
CA TYR A 574 -5.43 -37.07 21.24
C TYR A 574 -6.84 -36.45 21.37
N SER A 575 -7.48 -36.61 22.49
CA SER A 575 -8.78 -36.02 22.83
C SER A 575 -8.70 -35.47 24.27
N LEU A 576 -9.77 -34.79 24.72
CA LEU A 576 -9.80 -34.26 26.08
C LEU A 576 -9.59 -35.35 27.14
N GLU A 577 -10.05 -36.57 26.87
CA GLU A 577 -9.95 -37.75 27.71
C GLU A 577 -8.49 -38.29 27.84
N THR A 578 -7.61 -37.84 26.97
CA THR A 578 -6.18 -38.24 26.99
C THR A 578 -5.40 -37.48 28.08
N TYR A 579 -5.93 -36.38 28.60
CA TYR A 579 -5.28 -35.61 29.66
C TYR A 579 -5.82 -35.96 31.04
N ASP A 580 -5.01 -35.75 32.06
CA ASP A 580 -5.42 -35.85 33.45
C ASP A 580 -6.23 -34.61 33.87
N VAL A 581 -7.52 -34.60 33.48
CA VAL A 581 -8.45 -33.48 33.67
C VAL A 581 -9.45 -33.83 34.75
N ASN A 582 -9.40 -33.13 35.85
CA ASN A 582 -10.42 -33.25 36.90
C ASN A 582 -11.65 -32.35 36.63
N ALA A 583 -12.73 -32.54 37.41
CA ALA A 583 -13.98 -31.79 37.20
C ALA A 583 -13.81 -30.27 37.29
N PHE A 584 -12.94 -29.79 38.18
CA PHE A 584 -12.70 -28.38 38.37
C PHE A 584 -11.97 -27.75 37.16
N THR A 585 -10.85 -28.32 36.74
CA THR A 585 -10.09 -27.82 35.59
C THR A 585 -10.82 -28.00 34.27
N ARG A 586 -11.74 -28.98 34.18
CA ARG A 586 -12.64 -29.15 33.02
C ARG A 586 -13.57 -27.95 32.88
N ILE A 587 -14.18 -27.46 33.96
CA ILE A 587 -15.07 -26.29 33.94
C ILE A 587 -14.33 -25.04 33.49
N LEU A 588 -13.09 -24.82 34.03
CA LEU A 588 -12.25 -23.70 33.60
C LEU A 588 -11.93 -23.78 32.09
N PHE A 589 -11.54 -24.99 31.66
CA PHE A 589 -11.19 -25.22 30.25
C PHE A 589 -12.38 -25.02 29.32
N GLU A 590 -13.55 -25.59 29.62
CA GLU A 590 -14.76 -25.46 28.77
C GLU A 590 -15.21 -24.00 28.63
N SER A 591 -15.07 -23.21 29.70
CA SER A 591 -15.40 -21.79 29.68
C SER A 591 -14.42 -20.99 28.80
N LEU A 592 -13.13 -21.26 28.91
CA LEU A 592 -12.08 -20.62 28.13
C LEU A 592 -12.13 -21.08 26.66
N ASP A 593 -12.29 -22.38 26.42
CA ASP A 593 -12.44 -23.00 25.11
C ASP A 593 -13.57 -22.35 24.29
N LYS A 594 -14.74 -22.22 24.90
CA LYS A 594 -15.89 -21.59 24.27
C LYS A 594 -15.61 -20.14 23.85
N ARG A 595 -14.91 -19.37 24.68
CA ARG A 595 -14.57 -17.98 24.40
C ARG A 595 -13.51 -17.87 23.29
N ILE A 596 -12.48 -18.72 23.31
CA ILE A 596 -11.44 -18.75 22.28
C ILE A 596 -12.04 -19.18 20.94
N MET A 597 -12.84 -20.23 20.90
CA MET A 597 -13.48 -20.70 19.67
C MET A 597 -14.46 -19.67 19.07
N ASN A 598 -15.04 -18.80 19.90
CA ASN A 598 -15.93 -17.72 19.45
C ASN A 598 -15.19 -16.46 18.94
N LEU A 599 -13.85 -16.40 19.02
CA LEU A 599 -13.10 -15.28 18.45
C LEU A 599 -13.23 -15.20 16.91
N SER A 600 -13.24 -16.37 16.26
CA SER A 600 -13.44 -16.46 14.80
C SER A 600 -13.78 -17.90 14.40
N PRO A 601 -14.60 -18.10 13.35
CA PRO A 601 -14.75 -19.41 12.71
C PRO A 601 -13.44 -20.01 12.18
N ALA A 602 -12.41 -19.20 12.02
CA ALA A 602 -11.08 -19.59 11.55
C ALA A 602 -10.25 -20.31 12.63
N VAL A 603 -10.60 -20.20 13.91
CA VAL A 603 -9.84 -20.81 15.00
C VAL A 603 -9.98 -22.34 14.92
N LYS A 604 -8.80 -23.00 14.81
CA LYS A 604 -8.71 -24.48 14.85
C LYS A 604 -8.18 -24.91 16.21
N LYS A 605 -8.86 -25.89 16.82
CA LYS A 605 -8.44 -26.52 18.08
C LYS A 605 -7.79 -27.87 17.78
N GLU A 606 -6.61 -28.10 18.28
CA GLU A 606 -5.88 -29.37 18.16
C GLU A 606 -5.45 -29.89 19.53
N TYR A 607 -5.74 -31.15 19.80
CA TYR A 607 -5.24 -31.86 20.97
C TYR A 607 -3.86 -32.45 20.63
N LYS A 608 -2.83 -32.03 21.36
CA LYS A 608 -1.44 -32.51 21.23
C LYS A 608 -1.12 -33.44 22.43
N LYS A 609 0.02 -34.08 22.41
CA LYS A 609 0.40 -35.01 23.49
C LYS A 609 0.35 -34.39 24.90
N LEU A 610 0.69 -33.12 25.05
CA LEU A 610 0.88 -32.45 26.34
C LEU A 610 0.02 -31.19 26.52
N TYR A 611 -0.62 -30.66 25.51
CA TYR A 611 -1.37 -29.43 25.55
C TYR A 611 -2.48 -29.37 24.48
N VAL A 612 -3.43 -28.49 24.67
CA VAL A 612 -4.43 -28.15 23.67
C VAL A 612 -3.98 -26.87 22.97
N ALA A 613 -3.82 -26.92 21.64
CA ALA A 613 -3.41 -25.79 20.83
C ALA A 613 -4.63 -25.13 20.18
N TYR A 614 -4.67 -23.79 20.20
CA TYR A 614 -5.57 -23.00 19.38
C TYR A 614 -4.75 -22.24 18.37
N LYS A 615 -5.11 -22.37 17.11
CA LYS A 615 -4.33 -21.82 16.01
C LYS A 615 -5.19 -21.19 14.94
N LEU A 616 -4.61 -20.25 14.26
CA LEU A 616 -4.95 -19.82 12.91
C LEU A 616 -4.02 -20.55 11.94
N ASP A 617 -2.96 -19.91 11.47
CA ASP A 617 -1.87 -20.56 10.74
C ASP A 617 -0.83 -21.18 11.70
N THR A 618 -0.56 -20.51 12.79
CA THR A 618 0.29 -21.01 13.89
C THR A 618 -0.51 -20.97 15.20
N ASN A 619 0.00 -21.64 16.24
CA ASN A 619 -0.64 -21.58 17.54
C ASN A 619 -0.54 -20.13 18.06
N PHE A 620 -1.66 -19.56 18.51
CA PHE A 620 -1.67 -18.28 19.21
C PHE A 620 -1.87 -18.46 20.73
N VAL A 621 -2.44 -19.60 21.14
CA VAL A 621 -2.61 -20.01 22.54
C VAL A 621 -2.43 -21.52 22.67
N ASP A 622 -1.67 -21.94 23.69
CA ASP A 622 -1.52 -23.32 24.10
C ASP A 622 -1.99 -23.47 25.56
N ILE A 623 -2.81 -24.48 25.84
CA ILE A 623 -3.36 -24.74 27.19
C ILE A 623 -2.88 -26.09 27.72
N VAL A 624 -2.31 -26.09 28.92
CA VAL A 624 -1.86 -27.27 29.65
C VAL A 624 -2.69 -27.41 30.93
N PHE A 625 -3.23 -28.61 31.19
CA PHE A 625 -3.96 -28.91 32.39
C PHE A 625 -2.98 -29.15 33.58
N GLN A 626 -3.25 -28.49 34.70
CA GLN A 626 -2.60 -28.73 35.99
C GLN A 626 -3.67 -29.09 37.03
N LYS A 627 -3.27 -29.66 38.14
CA LYS A 627 -4.23 -30.20 39.14
C LYS A 627 -5.27 -29.18 39.67
N GLN A 628 -4.90 -27.90 39.76
CA GLN A 628 -5.78 -26.86 40.33
C GLN A 628 -5.94 -25.63 39.43
N ARG A 629 -5.36 -25.63 38.20
CA ARG A 629 -5.41 -24.51 37.31
C ARG A 629 -5.10 -24.92 35.88
N LEU A 630 -5.36 -24.01 34.95
CA LEU A 630 -4.85 -24.07 33.59
C LEU A 630 -3.59 -23.22 33.44
N ARG A 631 -2.55 -23.77 32.82
CA ARG A 631 -1.40 -23.01 32.36
C ARG A 631 -1.61 -22.65 30.91
N ILE A 632 -1.50 -21.37 30.60
CA ILE A 632 -1.79 -20.82 29.27
C ILE A 632 -0.52 -20.16 28.76
N SER A 633 -0.07 -20.56 27.60
CA SER A 633 1.07 -19.95 26.90
C SER A 633 0.56 -19.15 25.73
N ILE A 634 1.02 -17.92 25.60
CA ILE A 634 0.61 -16.96 24.55
C ILE A 634 1.75 -16.78 23.59
N ASN A 635 1.48 -16.94 22.29
CA ASN A 635 2.49 -16.82 21.24
C ASN A 635 2.71 -15.37 20.83
N MET A 636 3.29 -14.59 21.73
CA MET A 636 3.76 -13.21 21.54
C MET A 636 5.04 -12.97 22.31
N LYS A 637 5.80 -11.96 21.94
CA LYS A 637 6.92 -11.49 22.76
C LYS A 637 6.37 -10.76 23.99
N PHE A 638 6.99 -10.96 25.14
CA PHE A 638 6.55 -10.31 26.38
C PHE A 638 6.55 -8.78 26.28
N SER A 639 7.52 -8.20 25.53
CA SER A 639 7.61 -6.76 25.29
C SER A 639 6.50 -6.18 24.41
N GLU A 640 5.72 -7.01 23.74
CA GLU A 640 4.64 -6.58 22.82
C GLU A 640 3.24 -6.72 23.47
N ILE A 641 3.15 -7.30 24.66
CA ILE A 641 1.88 -7.50 25.39
C ILE A 641 1.53 -6.25 26.20
N ASN A 642 0.27 -5.81 26.07
CA ASN A 642 -0.35 -4.85 26.96
C ASN A 642 -1.05 -5.60 28.09
N ASP A 643 -0.44 -5.63 29.28
CA ASP A 643 -0.95 -6.32 30.47
C ASP A 643 -1.17 -5.32 31.62
N PRO A 644 -2.29 -4.57 31.59
CA PRO A 644 -2.57 -3.58 32.65
C PRO A 644 -2.82 -4.21 34.03
N ASN A 645 -3.15 -5.50 34.07
CA ASN A 645 -3.48 -6.21 35.30
C ASN A 645 -2.28 -6.97 35.91
N GLY A 646 -1.15 -7.06 35.19
CA GLY A 646 0.07 -7.72 35.63
C GLY A 646 -0.08 -9.24 35.81
N ILE A 647 -0.95 -9.89 35.02
CA ILE A 647 -1.22 -11.32 35.09
C ILE A 647 -0.24 -12.17 34.27
N CYS A 648 0.51 -11.54 33.38
CA CYS A 648 1.44 -12.19 32.47
C CYS A 648 2.83 -12.37 33.14
N LYS A 649 3.43 -13.50 32.87
CA LYS A 649 4.79 -13.83 33.29
C LYS A 649 5.70 -13.91 32.09
N ASP A 650 6.84 -13.22 32.15
CA ASP A 650 7.91 -13.33 31.16
C ASP A 650 8.63 -14.66 31.29
N ILE A 651 8.61 -15.45 30.22
CA ILE A 651 9.30 -16.74 30.12
C ILE A 651 10.33 -16.75 28.98
N THR A 652 10.77 -15.57 28.51
CA THR A 652 11.78 -15.42 27.46
C THR A 652 13.04 -16.18 27.83
N GLY A 653 13.53 -17.01 26.90
CA GLY A 653 14.76 -17.79 27.09
C GLY A 653 14.65 -19.02 27.97
N LEU A 654 13.48 -19.34 28.53
CA LEU A 654 13.25 -20.58 29.27
C LEU A 654 12.85 -21.69 28.28
N GLY A 655 13.73 -22.68 28.06
CA GLY A 655 13.45 -23.85 27.20
C GLY A 655 12.24 -24.62 27.72
N ARG A 656 11.05 -24.45 27.13
CA ARG A 656 9.79 -25.10 27.50
C ARG A 656 9.01 -25.59 26.28
N TRP A 657 8.03 -26.45 26.53
CA TRP A 657 7.05 -26.91 25.58
C TRP A 657 5.96 -25.85 25.44
N GLY A 658 5.89 -25.16 24.31
CA GLY A 658 4.94 -24.10 23.98
C GLY A 658 5.60 -23.01 23.13
N ASN A 659 4.82 -22.37 22.26
CA ASN A 659 5.27 -21.27 21.41
C ASN A 659 4.99 -19.94 22.15
N GLY A 660 6.01 -19.05 22.22
CA GLY A 660 5.87 -17.69 22.76
C GLY A 660 6.55 -17.47 24.12
N ASP A 661 6.70 -16.20 24.45
CA ASP A 661 7.49 -15.73 25.59
C ASP A 661 6.62 -15.38 26.82
N VAL A 662 5.30 -15.63 26.75
CA VAL A 662 4.34 -15.21 27.77
C VAL A 662 3.58 -16.38 28.34
N GLU A 663 3.53 -16.46 29.67
CA GLU A 663 2.79 -17.47 30.42
C GLU A 663 1.81 -16.78 31.39
N LEU A 664 0.61 -17.33 31.49
CA LEU A 664 -0.39 -16.93 32.50
C LEU A 664 -1.15 -18.16 33.02
N PHE A 665 -1.85 -17.98 34.12
CA PHE A 665 -2.58 -19.06 34.78
C PHE A 665 -4.04 -18.68 34.96
N MET A 666 -4.93 -19.68 34.86
CA MET A 666 -6.35 -19.53 35.18
C MET A 666 -6.66 -20.47 36.37
N GLU A 667 -6.97 -19.89 37.52
CA GLU A 667 -7.29 -20.60 38.75
C GLU A 667 -8.79 -20.46 39.08
N HIS A 668 -9.45 -19.38 38.61
CA HIS A 668 -10.86 -19.11 38.89
C HIS A 668 -11.57 -18.65 37.62
N GLN A 669 -12.91 -18.81 37.55
CA GLN A 669 -13.71 -18.41 36.41
C GLN A 669 -13.84 -16.89 36.23
N ASP A 670 -13.73 -16.12 37.29
CA ASP A 670 -13.75 -14.65 37.29
C ASP A 670 -12.53 -14.02 36.61
N GLU A 671 -11.46 -14.78 36.44
CA GLU A 671 -10.25 -14.37 35.68
C GLU A 671 -10.43 -14.44 34.15
N LEU A 672 -11.52 -15.07 33.67
CA LEU A 672 -11.74 -15.37 32.27
C LEU A 672 -11.67 -14.14 31.35
N ASP A 673 -12.27 -13.01 31.76
CA ASP A 673 -12.29 -11.80 30.96
C ASP A 673 -10.90 -11.18 30.80
N GLN A 674 -10.11 -11.12 31.86
CA GLN A 674 -8.73 -10.63 31.86
C GLN A 674 -7.82 -11.51 30.98
N ILE A 675 -7.97 -12.82 31.09
CA ILE A 675 -7.23 -13.81 30.31
C ILE A 675 -7.59 -13.64 28.82
N MET A 676 -8.87 -13.45 28.51
CA MET A 676 -9.32 -13.28 27.12
C MET A 676 -8.82 -11.96 26.49
N GLU A 677 -8.60 -10.90 27.27
CA GLU A 677 -7.95 -9.68 26.78
C GLU A 677 -6.53 -9.96 26.27
N ILE A 678 -5.77 -10.78 26.97
CA ILE A 678 -4.41 -11.18 26.58
C ILE A 678 -4.45 -12.16 25.40
N VAL A 679 -5.32 -13.16 25.43
CA VAL A 679 -5.52 -14.13 24.35
C VAL A 679 -5.87 -13.43 23.04
N LYS A 680 -6.74 -12.41 23.12
CA LYS A 680 -7.18 -11.65 21.97
C LYS A 680 -6.02 -10.87 21.31
N GLN A 681 -5.08 -10.34 22.06
CA GLN A 681 -3.90 -9.66 21.50
C GLN A 681 -3.08 -10.62 20.63
N SER A 682 -2.85 -11.85 21.09
CA SER A 682 -2.14 -12.86 20.30
C SER A 682 -2.95 -13.32 19.08
N PHE A 683 -4.26 -13.44 19.23
CA PHE A 683 -5.16 -13.74 18.11
C PHE A 683 -5.11 -12.62 17.05
N ASP A 684 -5.28 -11.36 17.46
CA ASP A 684 -5.27 -10.20 16.56
C ASP A 684 -3.92 -10.06 15.85
N ALA A 685 -2.80 -10.26 16.57
CA ALA A 685 -1.44 -10.25 15.99
C ALA A 685 -1.19 -11.33 14.93
N GLN A 686 -1.94 -12.43 14.96
CA GLN A 686 -1.87 -13.49 13.94
C GLN A 686 -2.96 -13.39 12.88
N ALA A 687 -4.04 -12.67 13.16
CA ALA A 687 -5.12 -12.42 12.21
C ALA A 687 -4.78 -11.27 11.25
N GLU A 688 -3.91 -10.33 11.70
CA GLU A 688 -3.31 -9.29 10.84
C GLU A 688 -2.23 -9.87 9.92
#